data_0b6f473d48ef47c0cf0c409cde467309
#
_entry.id   0b6f473d48ef47c0cf0c409cde467309
#
_cell.length_a   1.000
_cell.length_b   1.000
_cell.length_c   1.000
_cell.angle_alpha   90.00
_cell.angle_beta   90.00
_cell.angle_gamma   90.00
#
_symmetry.space_group_name_H-M   'P 1'
#
loop_
_entity.id
_entity.type
_entity.pdbx_description
1 polymer ?
#
loop_
_entity_poly.entity_id
_entity_poly.type
_entity_poly.pdbx_seq_one_letter_code
_entity_poly.pdbx_strand_id
1 'polypeptide(L)'
;MSFFEKSLTTLELPAVLEMLAAEAVGDTAKEQARELTPSTDAATVRRRQEETSAAKTMMVVRGSPSFSGVKDVRASLARADLGGALNTRELLDIARVLQCARLVRGYIAEDSVGKTPIDHLFYALHANKFLEEKISNSISSEDEIADGASPELANIRRQMRAAAARARDSLQKLISSPSYAKVLQEPIITMRQDRYVVPVKAEHKGAVPGLVHDISASGATLFIEPMAAVKANNELRELSAKEKLEIERILAELSADCAEHRDDISSDFEILVRLDLIFAKAKLSYKLNCQCPSMEGKGIVLRRARHPLLDQAKAVPISLELGESFDTLVITGPNTGGKTVSIKTIGLLAAMNQCGLHIPADDGSNLPVFSHILADIGDEQSIEQNLSTFSAHMSNIVNIISECDENSLILFDELGAGTDPTEGAALAVAIIEYCRKKGAIIAATTHYAELKVYATNEAGVQNASCEFDVETLRPTYHLLVGIPGKSNAFAISRRLGLGEDIIEDAKNRVSSDSASFEATIEKLEQTRLLLEKDRNEAAAKLREAQENAKKAAFLKAELEVRLDKADIKSRREAERIIQEARSTAEEVFRELDDMRKKANEQEDVQKINEARSQLRRKLNLSEEALKKDDVEKLPEQKSSRPIRVGDTVQIKSMGVKATVLSISSDRVLSLRAGIMNVSAKEDEVLLLEGQSAAKAKSSPKASPSQLRTASVPSEIDIRGMESLEGVLAAERYIDSAVMGKLKTVTIIHGKGTGALRAAVQQMLKKNKSVKSFRLGRFGEGEAGVTVVELK
;
A
#
# COMPACT_ATOMS: atom_id res chain seq x y z
N MET A 1 17.44 -14.39 26.76
CA MET A 1 17.29 -13.22 25.88
C MET A 1 18.67 -12.64 25.68
N SER A 2 19.15 -12.54 24.44
CA SER A 2 20.45 -11.91 24.15
C SER A 2 20.35 -10.40 24.46
N PHE A 3 21.49 -9.72 24.63
CA PHE A 3 21.45 -8.27 24.84
C PHE A 3 20.92 -7.55 23.61
N PHE A 4 21.16 -8.09 22.43
CA PHE A 4 20.56 -7.60 21.18
C PHE A 4 19.02 -7.63 21.21
N GLU A 5 18.40 -8.73 21.66
CA GLU A 5 16.93 -8.81 21.81
C GLU A 5 16.38 -7.80 22.83
N LYS A 6 17.12 -7.60 23.95
CA LYS A 6 16.78 -6.55 24.93
C LYS A 6 16.81 -5.16 24.27
N SER A 7 17.83 -4.88 23.47
CA SER A 7 17.99 -3.62 22.75
C SER A 7 16.82 -3.36 21.79
N LEU A 8 16.35 -4.38 21.04
CA LEU A 8 15.21 -4.25 20.16
C LEU A 8 13.91 -3.89 20.89
N THR A 9 13.74 -4.43 22.11
CA THR A 9 12.60 -4.10 22.98
C THR A 9 12.70 -2.66 23.48
N THR A 10 13.87 -2.24 23.90
CA THR A 10 14.16 -0.86 24.33
C THR A 10 13.94 0.16 23.20
N LEU A 11 14.25 -0.23 21.97
CA LEU A 11 13.99 0.56 20.76
C LEU A 11 12.53 0.54 20.30
N GLU A 12 11.65 -0.18 21.01
CA GLU A 12 10.22 -0.26 20.73
C GLU A 12 9.88 -0.94 19.38
N LEU A 13 10.75 -1.81 18.85
CA LEU A 13 10.48 -2.60 17.67
C LEU A 13 9.19 -3.43 17.80
N PRO A 14 8.89 -4.10 18.95
CA PRO A 14 7.65 -4.84 19.11
C PRO A 14 6.38 -4.01 18.86
N ALA A 15 6.40 -2.72 19.23
CA ALA A 15 5.26 -1.82 18.94
C ALA A 15 5.07 -1.57 17.43
N VAL A 16 6.15 -1.47 16.66
CA VAL A 16 6.09 -1.36 15.20
C VAL A 16 5.61 -2.68 14.58
N LEU A 17 6.05 -3.83 15.11
CA LEU A 17 5.59 -5.14 14.64
C LEU A 17 4.11 -5.38 14.95
N GLU A 18 3.59 -4.83 16.05
CA GLU A 18 2.15 -4.85 16.32
C GLU A 18 1.38 -3.97 15.33
N MET A 19 1.93 -2.81 14.92
CA MET A 19 1.36 -2.01 13.83
C MET A 19 1.35 -2.79 12.51
N LEU A 20 2.40 -3.57 12.23
CA LEU A 20 2.47 -4.44 11.06
C LEU A 20 1.43 -5.56 11.13
N ALA A 21 1.31 -6.22 12.27
CA ALA A 21 0.31 -7.27 12.50
C ALA A 21 -1.13 -6.75 12.32
N ALA A 22 -1.37 -5.48 12.67
CA ALA A 22 -2.67 -4.84 12.45
C ALA A 22 -3.02 -4.64 10.96
N GLU A 23 -2.03 -4.60 10.07
CA GLU A 23 -2.23 -4.49 8.62
C GLU A 23 -2.37 -5.86 7.93
N ALA A 24 -1.94 -6.95 8.55
CA ALA A 24 -2.15 -8.32 8.09
C ALA A 24 -3.61 -8.77 8.31
N VAL A 25 -4.11 -9.63 7.43
CA VAL A 25 -5.49 -10.10 7.45
C VAL A 25 -5.60 -11.45 8.18
N GLY A 26 -4.80 -12.44 7.79
CA GLY A 26 -4.78 -13.78 8.36
C GLY A 26 -4.13 -13.83 9.74
N ASP A 27 -4.66 -14.67 10.64
CA ASP A 27 -4.14 -14.74 12.01
C ASP A 27 -2.69 -15.26 12.04
N THR A 28 -2.37 -16.27 11.23
CA THR A 28 -0.98 -16.77 11.10
C THR A 28 -0.03 -15.70 10.55
N ALA A 29 -0.48 -14.85 9.60
CA ALA A 29 0.34 -13.74 9.10
C ALA A 29 0.55 -12.66 10.18
N LYS A 30 -0.43 -12.41 11.05
CA LYS A 30 -0.28 -11.52 12.22
C LYS A 30 0.72 -12.06 13.23
N GLU A 31 0.71 -13.37 13.50
CA GLU A 31 1.69 -14.04 14.37
C GLU A 31 3.09 -13.90 13.78
N GLN A 32 3.27 -14.25 12.50
CA GLN A 32 4.56 -14.08 11.81
C GLN A 32 5.03 -12.61 11.78
N ALA A 33 4.12 -11.65 11.70
CA ALA A 33 4.45 -10.23 11.77
C ALA A 33 5.01 -9.84 13.15
N ARG A 34 4.46 -10.39 14.25
CA ARG A 34 4.94 -10.16 15.62
C ARG A 34 6.29 -10.83 15.90
N GLU A 35 6.51 -11.99 15.30
CA GLU A 35 7.74 -12.79 15.45
C GLU A 35 8.86 -12.38 14.49
N LEU A 36 8.62 -11.36 13.66
CA LEU A 36 9.60 -10.90 12.68
C LEU A 36 10.85 -10.34 13.37
N THR A 37 11.99 -10.90 13.05
CA THR A 37 13.29 -10.49 13.59
C THR A 37 14.17 -9.82 12.55
N PRO A 38 15.00 -8.83 12.94
CA PRO A 38 16.01 -8.25 12.08
C PRO A 38 17.00 -9.31 11.60
N SER A 39 17.29 -9.33 10.30
CA SER A 39 18.30 -10.21 9.72
C SER A 39 19.64 -9.48 9.64
N THR A 40 20.72 -10.18 9.94
CA THR A 40 22.09 -9.69 9.77
C THR A 40 22.68 -10.03 8.40
N ASP A 41 21.96 -10.82 7.58
CA ASP A 41 22.35 -11.15 6.23
C ASP A 41 21.84 -10.11 5.23
N ALA A 42 22.74 -9.35 4.61
CA ALA A 42 22.42 -8.28 3.67
C ALA A 42 21.63 -8.77 2.44
N ALA A 43 21.85 -10.01 1.97
CA ALA A 43 21.11 -10.56 0.85
C ALA A 43 19.64 -10.81 1.21
N THR A 44 19.39 -11.33 2.40
CA THR A 44 18.06 -11.56 2.95
C THR A 44 17.32 -10.25 3.18
N VAL A 45 17.99 -9.23 3.75
CA VAL A 45 17.40 -7.90 3.96
C VAL A 45 17.02 -7.28 2.61
N ARG A 46 17.92 -7.30 1.63
CA ARG A 46 17.66 -6.76 0.28
C ARG A 46 16.46 -7.43 -0.37
N ARG A 47 16.39 -8.77 -0.33
CA ARG A 47 15.25 -9.51 -0.86
C ARG A 47 13.95 -9.10 -0.19
N ARG A 48 13.92 -9.01 1.15
CA ARG A 48 12.74 -8.58 1.91
C ARG A 48 12.30 -7.15 1.54
N GLN A 49 13.24 -6.24 1.32
CA GLN A 49 12.99 -4.87 0.89
C GLN A 49 12.44 -4.81 -0.54
N GLU A 50 12.99 -5.62 -1.44
CA GLU A 50 12.52 -5.72 -2.82
C GLU A 50 11.11 -6.32 -2.89
N GLU A 51 10.81 -7.34 -2.08
CA GLU A 51 9.47 -7.92 -1.92
C GLU A 51 8.44 -6.85 -1.46
N THR A 52 8.80 -6.07 -0.44
CA THR A 52 7.95 -4.97 0.07
C THR A 52 7.74 -3.87 -0.97
N SER A 53 8.79 -3.48 -1.68
CA SER A 53 8.74 -2.46 -2.75
C SER A 53 7.89 -2.92 -3.93
N ALA A 54 8.00 -4.21 -4.30
CA ALA A 54 7.19 -4.81 -5.36
C ALA A 54 5.70 -4.81 -4.99
N ALA A 55 5.36 -5.26 -3.78
CA ALA A 55 3.99 -5.23 -3.29
C ALA A 55 3.43 -3.80 -3.22
N LYS A 56 4.24 -2.83 -2.75
CA LYS A 56 3.87 -1.41 -2.73
C LYS A 56 3.53 -0.90 -4.13
N THR A 57 4.34 -1.24 -5.12
CA THR A 57 4.10 -0.85 -6.52
C THR A 57 2.86 -1.53 -7.10
N MET A 58 2.68 -2.84 -6.85
CA MET A 58 1.50 -3.59 -7.28
C MET A 58 0.21 -3.02 -6.71
N MET A 59 0.22 -2.64 -5.43
CA MET A 59 -0.94 -2.04 -4.78
C MET A 59 -1.37 -0.71 -5.41
N VAL A 60 -0.42 0.12 -5.87
CA VAL A 60 -0.74 1.38 -6.59
C VAL A 60 -1.45 1.11 -7.91
N VAL A 61 -1.03 0.05 -8.63
CA VAL A 61 -1.53 -0.23 -9.98
C VAL A 61 -2.86 -1.00 -9.94
N ARG A 62 -3.02 -1.94 -8.98
CA ARG A 62 -4.10 -2.95 -8.98
C ARG A 62 -4.91 -3.02 -7.69
N GLY A 63 -4.60 -2.19 -6.67
CA GLY A 63 -5.14 -2.34 -5.32
C GLY A 63 -4.51 -3.51 -4.58
N SER A 64 -4.96 -3.76 -3.35
CA SER A 64 -4.47 -4.88 -2.53
C SER A 64 -5.22 -6.17 -2.86
N PRO A 65 -4.55 -7.32 -3.00
CA PRO A 65 -5.25 -8.61 -3.01
C PRO A 65 -5.94 -8.85 -1.67
N SER A 66 -6.99 -9.66 -1.65
CA SER A 66 -7.70 -10.00 -0.41
C SER A 66 -7.25 -11.37 0.09
N PHE A 67 -6.91 -11.44 1.38
CA PHE A 67 -6.56 -12.66 2.10
C PHE A 67 -7.62 -13.02 3.16
N SER A 68 -8.84 -12.50 3.01
CA SER A 68 -9.91 -12.66 4.00
C SER A 68 -10.37 -14.10 4.12
N GLY A 69 -10.52 -14.56 5.37
CA GLY A 69 -11.06 -15.88 5.69
C GLY A 69 -10.07 -17.05 5.58
N VAL A 70 -8.79 -16.77 5.27
CA VAL A 70 -7.75 -17.80 5.29
C VAL A 70 -7.42 -18.17 6.74
N LYS A 71 -7.55 -19.46 7.06
CA LYS A 71 -7.20 -20.05 8.36
C LYS A 71 -6.21 -21.18 8.18
N ASP A 72 -5.51 -21.54 9.25
CA ASP A 72 -4.59 -22.68 9.22
C ASP A 72 -5.37 -23.99 9.14
N VAL A 73 -5.24 -24.66 7.99
CA VAL A 73 -5.91 -25.92 7.66
C VAL A 73 -4.98 -27.14 7.74
N ARG A 74 -3.68 -26.93 8.02
CA ARG A 74 -2.66 -28.00 7.97
C ARG A 74 -2.94 -29.14 8.95
N ALA A 75 -3.41 -28.84 10.16
CA ALA A 75 -3.77 -29.86 11.15
C ALA A 75 -4.99 -30.70 10.68
N SER A 76 -5.98 -30.07 10.07
CA SER A 76 -7.15 -30.75 9.50
C SER A 76 -6.74 -31.63 8.31
N LEU A 77 -5.90 -31.11 7.42
CA LEU A 77 -5.38 -31.88 6.28
C LEU A 77 -4.54 -33.09 6.74
N ALA A 78 -3.68 -32.93 7.75
CA ALA A 78 -2.91 -34.05 8.31
C ALA A 78 -3.82 -35.13 8.92
N ARG A 79 -4.93 -34.75 9.55
CA ARG A 79 -5.92 -35.71 10.07
C ARG A 79 -6.69 -36.42 8.93
N ALA A 80 -7.06 -35.71 7.87
CA ALA A 80 -7.71 -36.29 6.70
C ALA A 80 -6.80 -37.29 5.99
N ASP A 81 -5.50 -37.00 5.87
CA ASP A 81 -4.48 -37.89 5.29
C ASP A 81 -4.33 -39.22 6.06
N LEU A 82 -4.57 -39.19 7.37
CA LEU A 82 -4.63 -40.38 8.22
C LEU A 82 -6.00 -41.13 8.16
N GLY A 83 -6.90 -40.73 7.26
CA GLY A 83 -8.23 -41.30 7.10
C GLY A 83 -9.29 -40.76 8.07
N GLY A 84 -9.00 -39.65 8.77
CA GLY A 84 -9.98 -39.00 9.68
C GLY A 84 -10.95 -38.13 8.92
N ALA A 85 -12.26 -38.24 9.21
CA ALA A 85 -13.26 -37.36 8.63
C ALA A 85 -13.15 -35.93 9.22
N LEU A 86 -13.25 -34.93 8.36
CA LEU A 86 -13.33 -33.53 8.69
C LEU A 86 -14.78 -33.10 8.94
N ASN A 87 -14.97 -32.10 9.79
CA ASN A 87 -16.29 -31.52 9.98
C ASN A 87 -16.59 -30.45 8.92
N THR A 88 -17.81 -29.98 8.87
CA THR A 88 -18.27 -28.96 7.93
C THR A 88 -17.46 -27.65 7.98
N ARG A 89 -17.12 -27.20 9.16
CA ARG A 89 -16.31 -25.96 9.37
C ARG A 89 -14.91 -26.12 8.79
N GLU A 90 -14.24 -27.24 9.06
CA GLU A 90 -12.88 -27.50 8.57
C GLU A 90 -12.86 -27.59 7.04
N LEU A 91 -13.86 -28.25 6.44
CA LEU A 91 -13.99 -28.32 4.99
C LEU A 91 -14.27 -26.95 4.38
N LEU A 92 -15.13 -26.13 5.00
CA LEU A 92 -15.35 -24.75 4.55
C LEU A 92 -14.10 -23.87 4.68
N ASP A 93 -13.29 -24.05 5.72
CA ASP A 93 -12.03 -23.35 5.88
C ASP A 93 -11.02 -23.76 4.78
N ILE A 94 -10.99 -25.05 4.38
CA ILE A 94 -10.20 -25.53 3.23
C ILE A 94 -10.74 -24.91 1.92
N ALA A 95 -12.05 -24.91 1.70
CA ALA A 95 -12.64 -24.30 0.52
C ALA A 95 -12.29 -22.81 0.41
N ARG A 96 -12.22 -22.09 1.54
CA ARG A 96 -11.79 -20.68 1.57
C ARG A 96 -10.33 -20.50 1.20
N VAL A 97 -9.43 -21.40 1.62
CA VAL A 97 -8.03 -21.39 1.20
C VAL A 97 -7.92 -21.58 -0.31
N LEU A 98 -8.60 -22.58 -0.87
CA LEU A 98 -8.64 -22.86 -2.32
C LEU A 98 -9.19 -21.66 -3.11
N GLN A 99 -10.28 -21.06 -2.63
CA GLN A 99 -10.87 -19.88 -3.24
C GLN A 99 -9.92 -18.69 -3.21
N CYS A 100 -9.30 -18.43 -2.06
CA CYS A 100 -8.33 -17.35 -1.92
C CYS A 100 -7.13 -17.58 -2.84
N ALA A 101 -6.58 -18.79 -2.91
CA ALA A 101 -5.48 -19.15 -3.79
C ALA A 101 -5.83 -18.86 -5.27
N ARG A 102 -7.00 -19.28 -5.72
CA ARG A 102 -7.51 -19.01 -7.07
C ARG A 102 -7.63 -17.52 -7.36
N LEU A 103 -8.21 -16.74 -6.44
CA LEU A 103 -8.41 -15.30 -6.61
C LEU A 103 -7.08 -14.54 -6.59
N VAL A 104 -6.18 -14.88 -5.67
CA VAL A 104 -4.86 -14.29 -5.54
C VAL A 104 -3.98 -14.63 -6.74
N ARG A 105 -4.03 -15.87 -7.24
CA ARG A 105 -3.36 -16.23 -8.50
C ARG A 105 -3.83 -15.39 -9.67
N GLY A 106 -5.13 -15.09 -9.76
CA GLY A 106 -5.70 -14.20 -10.78
C GLY A 106 -5.39 -12.71 -10.62
N TYR A 107 -4.74 -12.32 -9.51
CA TYR A 107 -4.35 -10.94 -9.28
C TYR A 107 -3.26 -10.45 -10.25
N ILE A 108 -2.41 -11.35 -10.73
CA ILE A 108 -1.39 -11.06 -11.74
C ILE A 108 -1.95 -11.38 -13.13
N ALA A 109 -1.85 -10.43 -14.08
CA ALA A 109 -2.18 -10.69 -15.47
C ALA A 109 -1.12 -11.61 -16.11
N GLU A 110 -1.53 -12.52 -17.00
CA GLU A 110 -0.65 -13.48 -17.67
C GLU A 110 0.56 -12.85 -18.38
N ASP A 111 0.41 -11.61 -18.88
CA ASP A 111 1.49 -10.84 -19.52
C ASP A 111 2.53 -10.25 -18.54
N SER A 112 2.39 -10.49 -17.25
CA SER A 112 3.21 -9.87 -16.19
C SER A 112 4.33 -10.77 -15.68
N VAL A 113 4.56 -11.94 -16.28
CA VAL A 113 5.53 -12.94 -15.82
C VAL A 113 6.93 -12.35 -15.67
N GLY A 114 7.52 -12.48 -14.48
CA GLY A 114 8.93 -12.13 -14.22
C GLY A 114 9.23 -10.64 -14.10
N LYS A 115 8.23 -9.78 -13.91
CA LYS A 115 8.42 -8.32 -13.76
C LYS A 115 8.77 -7.90 -12.33
N THR A 116 8.38 -8.69 -11.32
CA THR A 116 8.64 -8.40 -9.92
C THR A 116 9.21 -9.60 -9.15
N PRO A 117 9.95 -9.37 -8.04
CA PRO A 117 10.52 -10.43 -7.23
C PRO A 117 9.51 -11.41 -6.63
N ILE A 118 8.24 -10.99 -6.46
CA ILE A 118 7.19 -11.79 -5.82
C ILE A 118 6.26 -12.49 -6.80
N ASP A 119 6.40 -12.29 -8.12
CA ASP A 119 5.52 -12.90 -9.12
C ASP A 119 5.51 -14.43 -9.04
N HIS A 120 6.65 -15.05 -8.73
CA HIS A 120 6.78 -16.49 -8.58
C HIS A 120 5.86 -17.07 -7.49
N LEU A 121 5.55 -16.31 -6.44
CA LEU A 121 4.64 -16.75 -5.37
C LEU A 121 3.20 -16.89 -5.88
N PHE A 122 2.76 -15.99 -6.72
CA PHE A 122 1.41 -16.05 -7.30
C PHE A 122 1.28 -17.21 -8.29
N TYR A 123 2.32 -17.47 -9.09
CA TYR A 123 2.30 -18.60 -10.04
C TYR A 123 2.40 -19.96 -9.37
N ALA A 124 3.01 -20.03 -8.19
CA ALA A 124 3.10 -21.25 -7.40
C ALA A 124 1.79 -21.67 -6.73
N LEU A 125 0.76 -20.79 -6.69
CA LEU A 125 -0.54 -21.13 -6.16
C LEU A 125 -1.28 -22.13 -7.08
N HIS A 126 -1.91 -23.15 -6.49
CA HIS A 126 -2.66 -24.18 -7.17
C HIS A 126 -4.17 -23.86 -7.16
N ALA A 127 -4.74 -23.56 -8.32
CA ALA A 127 -6.17 -23.27 -8.43
C ALA A 127 -6.96 -24.56 -8.64
N ASN A 128 -7.45 -25.18 -7.57
CA ASN A 128 -8.34 -26.34 -7.64
C ASN A 128 -9.81 -25.91 -7.48
N LYS A 129 -10.36 -25.34 -8.56
CA LYS A 129 -11.75 -24.88 -8.59
C LYS A 129 -12.75 -26.03 -8.42
N PHE A 130 -12.41 -27.23 -8.90
CA PHE A 130 -13.30 -28.39 -8.79
C PHE A 130 -13.54 -28.75 -7.32
N LEU A 131 -12.48 -28.90 -6.54
CA LEU A 131 -12.59 -29.22 -5.12
C LEU A 131 -13.26 -28.06 -4.32
N GLU A 132 -12.89 -26.80 -4.62
CA GLU A 132 -13.55 -25.62 -4.04
C GLU A 132 -15.07 -25.65 -4.22
N GLU A 133 -15.53 -25.87 -5.47
CA GLU A 133 -16.96 -25.94 -5.79
C GLU A 133 -17.64 -27.19 -5.21
N LYS A 134 -16.96 -28.34 -5.22
CA LYS A 134 -17.52 -29.58 -4.64
C LYS A 134 -17.83 -29.38 -3.14
N ILE A 135 -16.90 -28.81 -2.39
CA ILE A 135 -17.10 -28.51 -0.95
C ILE A 135 -18.20 -27.48 -0.76
N SER A 136 -18.10 -26.33 -1.46
CA SER A 136 -19.03 -25.22 -1.30
C SER A 136 -20.47 -25.54 -1.69
N ASN A 137 -20.68 -26.41 -2.68
CA ASN A 137 -21.99 -26.88 -3.09
C ASN A 137 -22.55 -27.95 -2.16
N SER A 138 -21.67 -28.68 -1.48
CA SER A 138 -22.10 -29.76 -0.55
C SER A 138 -22.43 -29.23 0.85
N ILE A 139 -21.84 -28.08 1.24
CA ILE A 139 -21.98 -27.52 2.60
C ILE A 139 -22.55 -26.09 2.52
N SER A 140 -23.80 -25.93 3.01
CA SER A 140 -24.49 -24.61 3.00
C SER A 140 -24.03 -23.69 4.12
N SER A 141 -23.71 -24.24 5.29
CA SER A 141 -23.23 -23.50 6.48
C SER A 141 -22.41 -24.41 7.40
N GLU A 142 -21.84 -23.83 8.46
CA GLU A 142 -21.07 -24.61 9.45
C GLU A 142 -21.87 -25.77 10.07
N ASP A 143 -23.19 -25.67 10.13
CA ASP A 143 -24.09 -26.65 10.77
C ASP A 143 -24.94 -27.44 9.77
N GLU A 144 -24.86 -27.18 8.44
CA GLU A 144 -25.82 -27.71 7.49
C GLU A 144 -25.14 -28.18 6.19
N ILE A 145 -25.41 -29.47 5.85
CA ILE A 145 -25.11 -30.07 4.55
C ILE A 145 -26.25 -29.76 3.57
N ALA A 146 -25.91 -29.31 2.37
CA ALA A 146 -26.88 -28.99 1.33
C ALA A 146 -27.69 -30.21 0.89
N ASP A 147 -28.98 -30.05 0.58
CA ASP A 147 -29.82 -31.11 0.03
C ASP A 147 -29.22 -31.73 -1.25
N GLY A 148 -28.55 -30.91 -2.03
CA GLY A 148 -27.89 -31.30 -3.29
C GLY A 148 -26.51 -31.92 -3.14
N ALA A 149 -26.00 -32.10 -1.92
CA ALA A 149 -24.68 -32.70 -1.67
C ALA A 149 -24.57 -34.13 -2.20
N SER A 150 -25.69 -34.91 -2.15
CA SER A 150 -25.82 -36.17 -2.86
C SER A 150 -27.27 -36.40 -3.29
N PRO A 151 -27.50 -37.20 -4.37
CA PRO A 151 -28.86 -37.62 -4.77
C PRO A 151 -29.57 -38.41 -3.67
N GLU A 152 -28.82 -39.18 -2.90
CA GLU A 152 -29.35 -39.99 -1.80
C GLU A 152 -29.83 -39.14 -0.64
N LEU A 153 -29.03 -38.14 -0.21
CA LEU A 153 -29.42 -37.18 0.84
C LEU A 153 -30.68 -36.40 0.45
N ALA A 154 -30.75 -35.93 -0.80
CA ALA A 154 -31.93 -35.24 -1.32
C ALA A 154 -33.18 -36.12 -1.26
N ASN A 155 -33.03 -37.41 -1.59
CA ASN A 155 -34.12 -38.39 -1.54
C ASN A 155 -34.55 -38.67 -0.10
N ILE A 156 -33.62 -38.90 0.83
CA ILE A 156 -33.89 -39.13 2.25
C ILE A 156 -34.65 -37.91 2.84
N ARG A 157 -34.16 -36.70 2.65
CA ARG A 157 -34.80 -35.48 3.16
C ARG A 157 -36.17 -35.23 2.54
N ARG A 158 -36.38 -35.57 1.26
CA ARG A 158 -37.70 -35.53 0.63
C ARG A 158 -38.65 -36.52 1.30
N GLN A 159 -38.20 -37.76 1.58
CA GLN A 159 -38.97 -38.77 2.30
C GLN A 159 -39.30 -38.36 3.74
N MET A 160 -38.31 -37.74 4.44
CA MET A 160 -38.53 -37.20 5.79
C MET A 160 -39.60 -36.12 5.79
N ARG A 161 -39.55 -35.17 4.86
CA ARG A 161 -40.59 -34.13 4.69
C ARG A 161 -41.97 -34.74 4.46
N ALA A 162 -42.07 -35.77 3.62
CA ALA A 162 -43.33 -36.49 3.35
C ALA A 162 -43.83 -37.25 4.58
N ALA A 163 -42.94 -37.92 5.34
CA ALA A 163 -43.33 -38.65 6.56
C ALA A 163 -43.75 -37.65 7.66
N ALA A 164 -43.06 -36.54 7.80
CA ALA A 164 -43.44 -35.47 8.75
C ALA A 164 -44.81 -34.87 8.42
N ALA A 165 -45.09 -34.63 7.13
CA ALA A 165 -46.41 -34.17 6.70
C ALA A 165 -47.52 -35.19 7.07
N ARG A 166 -47.30 -36.50 6.79
CA ARG A 166 -48.25 -37.57 7.16
C ARG A 166 -48.49 -37.63 8.68
N ALA A 167 -47.41 -37.50 9.47
CA ALA A 167 -47.52 -37.47 10.94
C ALA A 167 -48.37 -36.28 11.41
N ARG A 168 -48.05 -35.08 10.90
CA ARG A 168 -48.79 -33.85 11.24
C ARG A 168 -50.25 -33.93 10.80
N ASP A 169 -50.54 -34.37 9.59
CA ASP A 169 -51.92 -34.50 9.08
C ASP A 169 -52.76 -35.48 9.92
N SER A 170 -52.14 -36.61 10.33
CA SER A 170 -52.80 -37.56 11.23
C SER A 170 -53.10 -36.97 12.59
N LEU A 171 -52.21 -36.24 13.15
CA LEU A 171 -52.39 -35.56 14.43
C LEU A 171 -53.32 -34.33 14.32
N GLN A 172 -53.28 -33.62 13.21
CA GLN A 172 -54.22 -32.49 12.96
C GLN A 172 -55.66 -32.97 12.91
N LYS A 173 -55.92 -34.11 12.28
CA LYS A 173 -57.23 -34.75 12.27
C LYS A 173 -57.68 -35.09 13.70
N LEU A 174 -56.76 -35.57 14.56
CA LEU A 174 -57.03 -35.93 15.92
C LEU A 174 -57.38 -34.68 16.78
N ILE A 175 -56.52 -33.67 16.76
CA ILE A 175 -56.70 -32.45 17.60
C ILE A 175 -57.93 -31.62 17.15
N SER A 176 -58.31 -31.71 15.86
CA SER A 176 -59.47 -31.02 15.30
C SER A 176 -60.82 -31.80 15.64
N SER A 177 -60.73 -33.00 16.11
CA SER A 177 -61.91 -33.85 16.43
C SER A 177 -62.59 -33.38 17.76
N PRO A 178 -63.89 -33.09 17.77
CA PRO A 178 -64.60 -32.67 19.00
C PRO A 178 -64.51 -33.66 20.16
N SER A 179 -64.28 -34.93 19.85
CA SER A 179 -64.14 -36.05 20.85
C SER A 179 -62.91 -35.87 21.74
N TYR A 180 -61.81 -35.25 21.19
CA TYR A 180 -60.58 -35.07 21.94
C TYR A 180 -60.39 -33.64 22.53
N ALA A 181 -61.30 -32.71 22.25
CA ALA A 181 -61.20 -31.34 22.74
C ALA A 181 -61.14 -31.19 24.26
N LYS A 182 -61.80 -32.09 25.01
CA LYS A 182 -61.78 -32.13 26.49
C LYS A 182 -60.60 -32.90 27.09
N VAL A 183 -60.01 -33.76 26.31
CA VAL A 183 -58.93 -34.70 26.68
C VAL A 183 -57.58 -34.11 26.56
N LEU A 184 -57.37 -33.25 25.54
CA LEU A 184 -56.13 -32.57 25.30
C LEU A 184 -55.89 -31.43 26.34
N GLN A 185 -54.69 -31.22 26.77
CA GLN A 185 -54.32 -30.07 27.60
C GLN A 185 -54.38 -28.78 26.74
N GLU A 186 -53.85 -28.87 25.52
CA GLU A 186 -53.88 -27.87 24.49
C GLU A 186 -54.03 -28.53 23.10
N PRO A 187 -54.76 -27.93 22.15
CA PRO A 187 -54.95 -28.52 20.84
C PRO A 187 -53.75 -28.21 19.91
N ILE A 188 -52.53 -28.61 20.30
CA ILE A 188 -51.28 -28.40 19.59
C ILE A 188 -50.56 -29.70 19.31
N ILE A 189 -49.77 -29.71 18.22
CA ILE A 189 -48.81 -30.75 17.92
C ILE A 189 -47.44 -30.28 18.40
N THR A 190 -46.75 -31.06 19.20
CA THR A 190 -45.40 -30.76 19.68
C THR A 190 -44.48 -31.93 19.38
N MET A 191 -43.17 -31.72 19.56
CA MET A 191 -42.14 -32.76 19.44
C MET A 191 -41.57 -33.08 20.80
N ARG A 192 -41.43 -34.41 21.07
CA ARG A 192 -40.64 -34.90 22.21
C ARG A 192 -39.84 -36.10 21.76
N GLN A 193 -38.54 -36.12 22.09
CA GLN A 193 -37.63 -37.20 21.70
C GLN A 193 -37.70 -37.49 20.20
N ASP A 194 -37.71 -36.44 19.37
CA ASP A 194 -37.81 -36.50 17.91
C ASP A 194 -39.08 -37.13 17.34
N ARG A 195 -40.16 -37.12 18.13
CA ARG A 195 -41.46 -37.65 17.75
C ARG A 195 -42.54 -36.58 17.83
N TYR A 196 -43.46 -36.61 16.89
CA TYR A 196 -44.65 -35.79 16.94
C TYR A 196 -45.64 -36.40 17.92
N VAL A 197 -46.02 -35.64 18.95
CA VAL A 197 -46.88 -36.04 20.04
C VAL A 197 -47.96 -34.98 20.30
N VAL A 198 -48.99 -35.35 21.05
CA VAL A 198 -50.03 -34.41 21.55
C VAL A 198 -50.01 -34.36 23.07
N PRO A 199 -50.21 -33.17 23.68
CA PRO A 199 -50.28 -33.01 25.13
C PRO A 199 -51.68 -33.43 25.63
N VAL A 200 -51.75 -34.45 26.46
CA VAL A 200 -52.98 -35.04 27.01
C VAL A 200 -52.98 -34.81 28.52
N LYS A 201 -54.11 -34.47 29.11
CA LYS A 201 -54.29 -34.35 30.57
C LYS A 201 -54.06 -35.72 31.23
N ALA A 202 -53.28 -35.76 32.30
CA ALA A 202 -52.92 -36.98 32.98
C ALA A 202 -54.12 -37.82 33.40
N GLU A 203 -55.25 -37.20 33.78
CA GLU A 203 -56.53 -37.84 34.15
C GLU A 203 -57.22 -38.55 32.99
N HIS A 204 -56.88 -38.22 31.78
CA HIS A 204 -57.42 -38.80 30.52
C HIS A 204 -56.43 -39.69 29.75
N LYS A 205 -55.41 -40.25 30.46
CA LYS A 205 -54.38 -41.12 29.84
C LYS A 205 -54.90 -42.20 28.90
N GLY A 206 -56.04 -42.84 29.24
CA GLY A 206 -56.63 -43.94 28.46
C GLY A 206 -57.49 -43.46 27.30
N ALA A 207 -57.81 -42.18 27.16
CA ALA A 207 -58.71 -41.69 26.14
C ALA A 207 -58.04 -41.51 24.75
N VAL A 208 -56.67 -41.36 24.70
CA VAL A 208 -55.92 -41.32 23.46
C VAL A 208 -55.07 -42.60 23.33
N PRO A 209 -55.42 -43.54 22.43
CA PRO A 209 -54.62 -44.72 22.25
C PRO A 209 -53.23 -44.35 21.67
N GLY A 210 -52.19 -44.68 22.42
CA GLY A 210 -50.82 -44.25 22.01
C GLY A 210 -49.75 -44.55 23.05
N LEU A 211 -48.52 -44.16 22.75
CA LEU A 211 -47.37 -44.35 23.60
C LEU A 211 -47.02 -43.00 24.31
N VAL A 212 -46.76 -43.12 25.62
CA VAL A 212 -46.33 -41.96 26.41
C VAL A 212 -44.81 -41.80 26.24
N HIS A 213 -44.35 -40.65 25.72
CA HIS A 213 -42.94 -40.38 25.53
C HIS A 213 -42.34 -39.43 26.55
N ASP A 214 -43.20 -38.58 27.16
CA ASP A 214 -42.70 -37.59 28.13
C ASP A 214 -43.84 -37.19 29.07
N ILE A 215 -43.48 -36.67 30.25
CA ILE A 215 -44.40 -36.19 31.25
C ILE A 215 -43.95 -34.77 31.66
N SER A 216 -44.90 -33.82 31.78
CA SER A 216 -44.57 -32.49 32.25
C SER A 216 -43.98 -32.48 33.66
N ALA A 217 -43.18 -31.52 34.05
CA ALA A 217 -42.55 -31.41 35.36
C ALA A 217 -43.56 -31.41 36.52
N SER A 218 -44.81 -30.96 36.29
CA SER A 218 -45.92 -30.98 37.27
C SER A 218 -46.66 -32.31 37.29
N GLY A 219 -46.40 -33.26 36.41
CA GLY A 219 -47.12 -34.49 36.24
C GLY A 219 -48.53 -34.36 35.63
N ALA A 220 -49.02 -33.14 35.37
CA ALA A 220 -50.40 -32.90 34.91
C ALA A 220 -50.62 -33.13 33.39
N THR A 221 -49.56 -33.20 32.59
CA THR A 221 -49.64 -33.38 31.13
C THR A 221 -48.78 -34.56 30.70
N LEU A 222 -49.35 -35.44 29.92
CA LEU A 222 -48.67 -36.57 29.25
C LEU A 222 -48.49 -36.24 27.78
N PHE A 223 -47.29 -36.37 27.28
CA PHE A 223 -47.00 -36.22 25.85
C PHE A 223 -47.15 -37.58 25.19
N ILE A 224 -48.29 -37.81 24.53
CA ILE A 224 -48.66 -39.07 23.93
C ILE A 224 -48.46 -39.05 22.44
N GLU A 225 -47.80 -40.09 21.89
CA GLU A 225 -47.75 -40.41 20.49
C GLU A 225 -48.98 -41.25 20.13
N PRO A 226 -49.98 -40.73 19.44
CA PRO A 226 -51.13 -41.51 19.04
C PRO A 226 -50.75 -42.61 18.04
N MET A 227 -51.46 -43.80 18.11
CA MET A 227 -51.19 -44.92 17.24
C MET A 227 -51.23 -44.56 15.75
N ALA A 228 -52.06 -43.60 15.37
CA ALA A 228 -52.14 -43.07 13.99
C ALA A 228 -50.83 -42.40 13.50
N ALA A 229 -49.99 -41.90 14.39
CA ALA A 229 -48.72 -41.23 14.06
C ALA A 229 -47.50 -42.16 14.20
N VAL A 230 -47.60 -43.27 14.95
CA VAL A 230 -46.50 -44.19 15.28
C VAL A 230 -45.73 -44.65 14.05
N LYS A 231 -46.42 -45.05 12.98
CA LYS A 231 -45.78 -45.54 11.75
C LYS A 231 -44.94 -44.43 11.09
N ALA A 232 -45.50 -43.22 10.99
CA ALA A 232 -44.79 -42.07 10.37
C ALA A 232 -43.62 -41.60 11.23
N ASN A 233 -43.78 -41.58 12.58
CA ASN A 233 -42.66 -41.22 13.49
C ASN A 233 -41.53 -42.26 13.46
N ASN A 234 -41.85 -43.57 13.35
CA ASN A 234 -40.85 -44.63 13.19
C ASN A 234 -40.09 -44.48 11.88
N GLU A 235 -40.80 -44.21 10.77
CA GLU A 235 -40.22 -43.95 9.47
C GLU A 235 -39.30 -42.69 9.54
N LEU A 236 -39.72 -41.63 10.21
CA LEU A 236 -38.89 -40.43 10.41
C LEU A 236 -37.59 -40.77 11.15
N ARG A 237 -37.65 -41.57 12.20
CA ARG A 237 -36.48 -41.99 12.98
C ARG A 237 -35.52 -42.85 12.15
N GLU A 238 -36.03 -43.80 11.35
CA GLU A 238 -35.21 -44.56 10.44
C GLU A 238 -34.53 -43.68 9.38
N LEU A 239 -35.30 -42.73 8.82
CA LEU A 239 -34.77 -41.79 7.83
C LEU A 239 -33.74 -40.82 8.44
N SER A 240 -33.95 -40.38 9.68
CA SER A 240 -32.98 -39.56 10.40
C SER A 240 -31.67 -40.30 10.67
N ALA A 241 -31.75 -41.61 10.99
CA ALA A 241 -30.54 -42.42 11.11
C ALA A 241 -29.79 -42.59 9.76
N LYS A 242 -30.55 -42.78 8.66
CA LYS A 242 -30.00 -42.87 7.30
C LYS A 242 -29.39 -41.52 6.88
N GLU A 243 -30.03 -40.40 7.20
CA GLU A 243 -29.51 -39.05 6.96
C GLU A 243 -28.15 -38.86 7.63
N LYS A 244 -28.01 -39.23 8.90
CA LYS A 244 -26.74 -39.13 9.63
C LYS A 244 -25.62 -39.93 8.96
N LEU A 245 -25.91 -41.20 8.60
CA LEU A 245 -24.93 -42.06 7.92
C LEU A 245 -24.54 -41.51 6.56
N GLU A 246 -25.49 -40.94 5.81
CA GLU A 246 -25.18 -40.34 4.50
C GLU A 246 -24.37 -39.05 4.64
N ILE A 247 -24.66 -38.23 5.65
CA ILE A 247 -23.84 -37.04 5.99
C ILE A 247 -22.41 -37.47 6.35
N GLU A 248 -22.25 -38.50 7.20
CA GLU A 248 -20.92 -39.04 7.54
C GLU A 248 -20.18 -39.53 6.29
N ARG A 249 -20.86 -40.21 5.38
CA ARG A 249 -20.30 -40.68 4.11
C ARG A 249 -19.83 -39.49 3.23
N ILE A 250 -20.65 -38.44 3.10
CA ILE A 250 -20.33 -37.25 2.31
C ILE A 250 -19.11 -36.54 2.91
N LEU A 251 -19.10 -36.38 4.23
CA LEU A 251 -17.96 -35.74 4.91
C LEU A 251 -16.67 -36.57 4.75
N ALA A 252 -16.76 -37.90 4.82
CA ALA A 252 -15.61 -38.78 4.61
C ALA A 252 -15.08 -38.69 3.16
N GLU A 253 -15.97 -38.65 2.17
CA GLU A 253 -15.61 -38.50 0.76
C GLU A 253 -14.91 -37.16 0.51
N LEU A 254 -15.49 -36.04 0.97
CA LEU A 254 -14.87 -34.71 0.86
C LEU A 254 -13.52 -34.63 1.57
N SER A 255 -13.39 -35.31 2.74
CA SER A 255 -12.14 -35.39 3.47
C SER A 255 -11.06 -36.16 2.72
N ALA A 256 -11.43 -37.26 2.04
CA ALA A 256 -10.51 -38.03 1.21
C ALA A 256 -10.04 -37.20 0.00
N ASP A 257 -10.93 -36.46 -0.66
CA ASP A 257 -10.56 -35.56 -1.74
C ASP A 257 -9.59 -34.46 -1.26
N CYS A 258 -9.80 -33.90 -0.06
CA CYS A 258 -8.88 -32.92 0.55
C CYS A 258 -7.51 -33.56 0.86
N ALA A 259 -7.49 -34.83 1.30
CA ALA A 259 -6.27 -35.56 1.58
C ALA A 259 -5.42 -35.80 0.31
N GLU A 260 -6.08 -36.14 -0.81
CA GLU A 260 -5.41 -36.30 -2.11
C GLU A 260 -4.65 -35.02 -2.54
N HIS A 261 -5.17 -33.85 -2.19
CA HIS A 261 -4.59 -32.55 -2.52
C HIS A 261 -3.88 -31.86 -1.33
N ARG A 262 -3.53 -32.61 -0.29
CA ARG A 262 -2.97 -32.08 0.97
C ARG A 262 -1.76 -31.18 0.76
N ASP A 263 -0.79 -31.63 -0.01
CA ASP A 263 0.47 -30.93 -0.18
C ASP A 263 0.29 -29.62 -0.97
N ASP A 264 -0.54 -29.63 -1.98
CA ASP A 264 -0.90 -28.43 -2.76
C ASP A 264 -1.62 -27.39 -1.88
N ILE A 265 -2.62 -27.83 -1.10
CA ILE A 265 -3.40 -26.93 -0.23
C ILE A 265 -2.52 -26.37 0.90
N SER A 266 -1.63 -27.20 1.47
CA SER A 266 -0.69 -26.76 2.50
C SER A 266 0.31 -25.73 1.95
N SER A 267 0.84 -25.97 0.76
CA SER A 267 1.73 -25.02 0.06
C SER A 267 0.99 -23.70 -0.25
N ASP A 268 -0.23 -23.79 -0.75
CA ASP A 268 -1.06 -22.62 -1.02
C ASP A 268 -1.30 -21.78 0.24
N PHE A 269 -1.62 -22.44 1.35
CA PHE A 269 -1.77 -21.74 2.64
C PHE A 269 -0.49 -21.00 3.04
N GLU A 270 0.67 -21.64 2.95
CA GLU A 270 1.96 -21.00 3.29
C GLU A 270 2.28 -19.81 2.38
N ILE A 271 2.03 -19.96 1.07
CA ILE A 271 2.23 -18.88 0.10
C ILE A 271 1.28 -17.71 0.39
N LEU A 272 0.00 -17.99 0.69
CA LEU A 272 -0.98 -16.96 1.03
C LEU A 272 -0.59 -16.20 2.31
N VAL A 273 -0.14 -16.89 3.34
CA VAL A 273 0.36 -16.27 4.57
C VAL A 273 1.57 -15.37 4.29
N ARG A 274 2.52 -15.86 3.48
CA ARG A 274 3.70 -15.07 3.08
C ARG A 274 3.32 -13.84 2.26
N LEU A 275 2.41 -13.97 1.31
CA LEU A 275 1.92 -12.85 0.52
C LEU A 275 1.17 -11.84 1.40
N ASP A 276 0.31 -12.29 2.32
CA ASP A 276 -0.38 -11.39 3.26
C ASP A 276 0.62 -10.58 4.09
N LEU A 277 1.67 -11.20 4.61
CA LEU A 277 2.74 -10.50 5.33
C LEU A 277 3.47 -9.48 4.46
N ILE A 278 3.82 -9.83 3.20
CA ILE A 278 4.48 -8.92 2.27
C ILE A 278 3.57 -7.72 1.96
N PHE A 279 2.29 -7.96 1.71
CA PHE A 279 1.33 -6.88 1.47
C PHE A 279 1.02 -6.06 2.73
N ALA A 280 1.05 -6.66 3.93
CA ALA A 280 0.96 -5.94 5.19
C ALA A 280 2.12 -4.96 5.37
N LYS A 281 3.37 -5.36 5.05
CA LYS A 281 4.54 -4.45 5.04
C LYS A 281 4.34 -3.29 4.06
N ALA A 282 3.82 -3.55 2.88
CA ALA A 282 3.52 -2.52 1.90
C ALA A 282 2.42 -1.56 2.38
N LYS A 283 1.35 -2.06 3.02
CA LYS A 283 0.29 -1.23 3.63
C LYS A 283 0.85 -0.34 4.73
N LEU A 284 1.66 -0.89 5.63
CA LEU A 284 2.33 -0.12 6.68
C LEU A 284 3.24 0.97 6.10
N SER A 285 3.98 0.62 5.03
CA SER A 285 4.81 1.59 4.29
C SER A 285 4.00 2.78 3.76
N TYR A 286 2.79 2.54 3.25
CA TYR A 286 1.89 3.62 2.83
C TYR A 286 1.38 4.44 4.00
N LYS A 287 0.94 3.79 5.05
CA LYS A 287 0.36 4.41 6.24
C LYS A 287 1.32 5.41 6.90
N LEU A 288 2.60 5.05 6.96
CA LEU A 288 3.66 5.86 7.56
C LEU A 288 4.41 6.75 6.55
N ASN A 289 4.02 6.79 5.28
CA ASN A 289 4.72 7.47 4.19
C ASN A 289 6.20 7.05 4.08
N CYS A 290 6.48 5.76 4.24
CA CYS A 290 7.82 5.21 4.21
C CYS A 290 8.41 5.11 2.80
N GLN A 291 9.75 5.17 2.72
CA GLN A 291 10.53 4.85 1.52
C GLN A 291 11.49 3.69 1.80
N CYS A 292 11.86 2.97 0.75
CA CYS A 292 12.87 1.94 0.82
C CYS A 292 14.24 2.61 0.97
N PRO A 293 14.99 2.38 2.08
CA PRO A 293 16.33 2.92 2.20
C PRO A 293 17.29 2.20 1.25
N SER A 294 18.32 2.91 0.78
CA SER A 294 19.49 2.27 0.18
C SER A 294 20.28 1.50 1.25
N MET A 295 21.02 0.48 0.83
CA MET A 295 21.93 -0.28 1.69
C MET A 295 23.36 -0.23 1.15
N GLU A 296 23.70 0.84 0.46
CA GLU A 296 25.02 1.05 -0.14
C GLU A 296 25.93 1.79 0.83
N GLY A 297 27.22 1.43 0.86
CA GLY A 297 28.19 2.05 1.76
C GLY A 297 28.13 1.56 3.20
N LYS A 298 28.90 2.19 4.10
CA LYS A 298 28.98 1.85 5.53
C LYS A 298 28.22 2.82 6.43
N GLY A 299 27.81 3.98 5.93
CA GLY A 299 27.23 5.05 6.73
C GLY A 299 25.71 5.08 6.74
N ILE A 300 25.14 5.57 7.82
CA ILE A 300 23.74 5.93 7.98
C ILE A 300 23.52 7.29 7.36
N VAL A 301 22.57 7.42 6.44
CA VAL A 301 22.07 8.71 5.95
C VAL A 301 20.57 8.74 6.12
N LEU A 302 20.08 9.57 7.00
CA LEU A 302 18.66 9.78 7.21
C LEU A 302 18.25 11.15 6.69
N ARG A 303 17.29 11.19 5.79
CA ARG A 303 16.73 12.43 5.22
C ARG A 303 15.30 12.58 5.68
N ARG A 304 15.06 13.60 6.52
CA ARG A 304 13.74 13.92 7.08
C ARG A 304 13.04 12.70 7.70
N ALA A 305 13.80 11.89 8.42
CA ALA A 305 13.30 10.69 9.08
C ALA A 305 12.43 11.03 10.29
N ARG A 306 11.35 10.29 10.49
CA ARG A 306 10.43 10.44 11.62
C ARG A 306 10.37 9.17 12.45
N HIS A 307 10.13 9.32 13.73
CA HIS A 307 9.88 8.16 14.59
C HIS A 307 8.53 7.52 14.21
N PRO A 308 8.48 6.21 13.91
CA PRO A 308 7.28 5.56 13.36
C PRO A 308 6.09 5.55 14.32
N LEU A 309 6.33 5.57 15.62
CA LEU A 309 5.29 5.53 16.66
C LEU A 309 4.70 6.92 16.98
N LEU A 310 5.30 8.00 16.48
CA LEU A 310 4.76 9.34 16.63
C LEU A 310 3.72 9.65 15.55
N ASP A 311 2.82 10.58 15.85
CA ASP A 311 1.90 11.13 14.85
C ASP A 311 2.68 11.75 13.68
N GLN A 312 2.63 11.11 12.52
CA GLN A 312 3.41 11.48 11.35
C GLN A 312 3.13 12.90 10.83
N ALA A 313 1.96 13.46 11.16
CA ALA A 313 1.60 14.84 10.82
C ALA A 313 2.27 15.88 11.72
N LYS A 314 2.57 15.52 12.97
CA LYS A 314 3.14 16.41 13.99
C LYS A 314 4.62 16.14 14.27
N ALA A 315 5.10 14.92 13.98
CA ALA A 315 6.48 14.53 14.21
C ALA A 315 7.44 15.41 13.43
N VAL A 316 8.36 16.05 14.13
CA VAL A 316 9.43 16.84 13.51
C VAL A 316 10.47 15.88 12.91
N PRO A 317 10.77 15.99 11.61
CA PRO A 317 11.71 15.10 10.97
C PRO A 317 13.16 15.42 11.32
N ILE A 318 13.97 14.41 11.54
CA ILE A 318 15.42 14.55 11.73
C ILE A 318 16.18 14.21 10.44
N SER A 319 17.30 14.89 10.20
CA SER A 319 18.23 14.58 9.12
C SER A 319 19.64 14.48 9.69
N LEU A 320 20.33 13.40 9.38
CA LEU A 320 21.70 13.17 9.85
C LEU A 320 22.46 12.26 8.89
N GLU A 321 23.79 12.38 8.98
CA GLU A 321 24.76 11.46 8.38
C GLU A 321 25.65 10.93 9.50
N LEU A 322 25.99 9.64 9.48
CA LEU A 322 26.80 9.00 10.52
C LEU A 322 27.45 7.72 9.95
N GLY A 323 28.77 7.57 10.11
CA GLY A 323 29.50 6.38 9.67
C GLY A 323 30.30 6.57 8.38
N GLU A 324 30.24 7.74 7.71
CA GLU A 324 31.05 8.08 6.53
C GLU A 324 32.14 9.10 6.87
N SER A 325 31.76 10.35 7.15
CA SER A 325 32.68 11.43 7.53
C SER A 325 33.10 11.38 8.99
N PHE A 326 32.27 10.83 9.84
CA PHE A 326 32.51 10.59 11.27
C PHE A 326 31.77 9.31 11.70
N ASP A 327 32.34 8.59 12.65
CA ASP A 327 31.83 7.35 13.18
C ASP A 327 30.98 7.53 14.46
N THR A 328 31.12 8.69 15.11
CA THR A 328 30.50 8.96 16.40
C THR A 328 29.74 10.29 16.40
N LEU A 329 28.50 10.26 16.84
CA LEU A 329 27.61 11.42 17.01
C LEU A 329 27.34 11.64 18.49
N VAL A 330 27.74 12.79 19.04
CA VAL A 330 27.45 13.18 20.43
C VAL A 330 26.34 14.23 20.44
N ILE A 331 25.15 13.83 20.90
CA ILE A 331 23.96 14.69 20.92
C ILE A 331 23.83 15.35 22.29
N THR A 332 23.78 16.68 22.30
CA THR A 332 23.71 17.48 23.51
C THR A 332 22.43 18.33 23.55
N GLY A 333 22.09 18.90 24.70
CA GLY A 333 20.89 19.72 24.88
C GLY A 333 20.04 19.28 26.07
N PRO A 334 18.91 19.94 26.36
CA PRO A 334 18.02 19.59 27.47
C PRO A 334 17.35 18.22 27.23
N ASN A 335 16.98 17.50 28.31
CA ASN A 335 16.36 16.18 28.21
C ASN A 335 15.01 16.25 27.48
N THR A 336 14.26 17.32 27.67
CA THR A 336 12.98 17.58 26.98
C THR A 336 13.15 17.91 25.48
N GLY A 337 14.38 18.11 24.99
CA GLY A 337 14.65 18.53 23.60
C GLY A 337 14.51 17.43 22.55
N GLY A 338 14.29 16.18 22.94
CA GLY A 338 14.12 15.03 22.02
C GLY A 338 15.39 14.25 21.74
N LYS A 339 16.44 14.35 22.57
CA LYS A 339 17.69 13.57 22.46
C LYS A 339 17.44 12.08 22.39
N THR A 340 16.75 11.51 23.39
CA THR A 340 16.39 10.10 23.48
C THR A 340 15.56 9.64 22.29
N VAL A 341 14.59 10.45 21.83
CA VAL A 341 13.77 10.16 20.65
C VAL A 341 14.63 10.12 19.39
N SER A 342 15.63 10.99 19.26
CA SER A 342 16.53 11.01 18.11
C SER A 342 17.37 9.75 18.00
N ILE A 343 18.00 9.28 19.09
CA ILE A 343 18.78 8.04 19.06
C ILE A 343 17.88 6.80 18.91
N LYS A 344 16.72 6.77 19.58
CA LYS A 344 15.72 5.70 19.35
C LYS A 344 15.30 5.63 17.89
N THR A 345 15.09 6.79 17.23
CA THR A 345 14.76 6.83 15.82
C THR A 345 15.82 6.17 14.96
N ILE A 346 17.11 6.47 15.19
CA ILE A 346 18.23 5.88 14.45
C ILE A 346 18.19 4.35 14.57
N GLY A 347 18.16 3.83 15.80
CA GLY A 347 18.19 2.39 16.06
C GLY A 347 16.94 1.66 15.56
N LEU A 348 15.77 2.23 15.80
CA LEU A 348 14.50 1.62 15.37
C LEU A 348 14.39 1.54 13.85
N LEU A 349 14.80 2.60 13.12
CA LEU A 349 14.78 2.58 11.66
C LEU A 349 15.80 1.59 11.09
N ALA A 350 16.96 1.41 11.72
CA ALA A 350 17.91 0.38 11.35
C ALA A 350 17.32 -1.03 11.57
N ALA A 351 16.66 -1.28 12.70
CA ALA A 351 15.99 -2.55 12.99
C ALA A 351 14.83 -2.80 11.99
N MET A 352 14.02 -1.79 11.68
CA MET A 352 12.96 -1.87 10.68
C MET A 352 13.52 -2.25 9.29
N ASN A 353 14.60 -1.59 8.86
CA ASN A 353 15.27 -1.94 7.60
C ASN A 353 15.65 -3.42 7.56
N GLN A 354 16.28 -3.94 8.62
CA GLN A 354 16.70 -5.33 8.70
C GLN A 354 15.55 -6.34 8.80
N CYS A 355 14.35 -5.90 9.20
CA CYS A 355 13.11 -6.66 9.08
C CYS A 355 12.52 -6.66 7.66
N GLY A 356 13.09 -5.88 6.72
CA GLY A 356 12.54 -5.68 5.38
C GLY A 356 11.33 -4.75 5.36
N LEU A 357 11.22 -3.85 6.35
CA LEU A 357 10.24 -2.77 6.40
C LEU A 357 10.85 -1.51 5.78
N HIS A 358 10.07 -0.78 5.01
CA HIS A 358 10.42 0.58 4.61
C HIS A 358 10.43 1.51 5.81
N ILE A 359 11.17 2.60 5.74
CA ILE A 359 11.33 3.56 6.83
C ILE A 359 10.60 4.88 6.54
N PRO A 360 10.03 5.56 7.56
CA PRO A 360 9.40 6.86 7.42
C PRO A 360 10.44 7.98 7.27
N ALA A 361 11.09 8.01 6.11
CA ALA A 361 12.11 8.97 5.72
C ALA A 361 11.97 9.32 4.24
N ASP A 362 12.57 10.45 3.81
CA ASP A 362 12.55 10.85 2.41
C ASP A 362 13.50 9.98 1.57
N ASP A 363 13.29 9.99 0.25
CA ASP A 363 14.12 9.29 -0.73
C ASP A 363 15.60 9.72 -0.64
N GLY A 364 16.52 8.77 -0.89
CA GLY A 364 17.95 8.97 -0.73
C GLY A 364 18.46 8.77 0.70
N SER A 365 17.65 8.22 1.59
CA SER A 365 18.13 7.70 2.88
C SER A 365 18.85 6.38 2.68
N ASN A 366 19.91 6.15 3.47
CA ASN A 366 20.76 4.95 3.45
C ASN A 366 20.89 4.35 4.85
N LEU A 367 20.70 3.04 4.96
CA LEU A 367 20.89 2.29 6.19
C LEU A 367 21.62 0.98 5.88
N PRO A 368 22.88 0.83 6.30
CA PRO A 368 23.60 -0.43 6.17
C PRO A 368 22.97 -1.52 7.03
N VAL A 369 23.38 -2.77 6.80
CA VAL A 369 22.97 -3.90 7.63
C VAL A 369 24.01 -4.10 8.74
N PHE A 370 23.56 -4.03 9.98
CA PHE A 370 24.38 -4.18 11.17
C PHE A 370 24.35 -5.63 11.67
N SER A 371 25.48 -6.10 12.18
CA SER A 371 25.57 -7.38 12.93
C SER A 371 24.83 -7.25 14.26
N HIS A 372 25.01 -6.12 14.93
CA HIS A 372 24.39 -5.82 16.22
C HIS A 372 23.84 -4.38 16.25
N ILE A 373 22.65 -4.21 16.80
CA ILE A 373 22.08 -2.92 17.18
C ILE A 373 21.93 -2.94 18.69
N LEU A 374 22.86 -2.27 19.39
CA LEU A 374 23.00 -2.33 20.84
C LEU A 374 22.58 -0.99 21.44
N ALA A 375 21.68 -1.01 22.41
CA ALA A 375 21.13 0.19 22.99
C ALA A 375 21.13 0.15 24.51
N ASP A 376 21.72 1.16 25.13
CA ASP A 376 21.55 1.50 26.55
C ASP A 376 20.74 2.79 26.62
N ILE A 377 19.40 2.64 26.65
CA ILE A 377 18.41 3.74 26.62
C ILE A 377 17.36 3.47 27.68
N GLY A 378 17.05 4.46 28.49
CA GLY A 378 15.93 4.47 29.43
C GLY A 378 16.36 4.71 30.87
N ASP A 379 15.47 5.38 31.63
CA ASP A 379 15.52 5.50 33.06
C ASP A 379 15.01 4.21 33.69
N GLU A 380 15.88 3.38 34.22
CA GLU A 380 15.50 2.24 35.06
C GLU A 380 15.00 2.73 36.45
N GLN A 381 13.98 3.60 36.46
CA GLN A 381 13.29 4.00 37.71
C GLN A 381 12.31 2.92 38.19
N SER A 382 12.49 1.66 37.82
CA SER A 382 11.68 0.59 38.38
C SER A 382 12.14 0.33 39.83
N ILE A 383 11.23 0.59 40.76
CA ILE A 383 11.35 0.40 42.20
C ILE A 383 11.74 -1.07 42.58
N GLU A 384 11.65 -2.00 41.63
CA GLU A 384 11.89 -3.42 41.83
C GLU A 384 13.37 -3.83 41.74
N GLN A 385 14.24 -2.97 41.20
CA GLN A 385 15.68 -3.27 41.14
C GLN A 385 16.47 -2.36 42.08
N ASN A 386 16.96 -2.91 43.19
CA ASN A 386 17.77 -2.23 44.22
C ASN A 386 19.20 -1.81 43.78
N LEU A 387 19.45 -1.71 42.45
CA LEU A 387 20.72 -1.24 41.90
C LEU A 387 20.63 0.28 41.62
N SER A 388 21.68 1.02 41.97
CA SER A 388 21.84 2.41 41.54
C SER A 388 21.70 2.50 40.03
N THR A 389 21.05 3.55 39.51
CA THR A 389 20.89 3.81 38.05
C THR A 389 22.22 3.71 37.32
N PHE A 390 23.33 4.20 37.92
CA PHE A 390 24.69 4.08 37.40
C PHE A 390 25.12 2.63 37.22
N SER A 391 24.88 1.76 38.22
CA SER A 391 25.28 0.34 38.16
C SER A 391 24.53 -0.42 37.07
N ALA A 392 23.25 -0.10 36.86
CA ALA A 392 22.42 -0.70 35.81
C ALA A 392 22.96 -0.34 34.42
N HIS A 393 23.21 0.96 34.16
CA HIS A 393 23.83 1.43 32.90
C HIS A 393 25.21 0.78 32.70
N MET A 394 26.07 0.71 33.73
CA MET A 394 27.38 0.07 33.59
C MET A 394 27.28 -1.42 33.25
N SER A 395 26.31 -2.14 33.82
CA SER A 395 26.08 -3.54 33.47
C SER A 395 25.65 -3.70 32.00
N ASN A 396 24.78 -2.83 31.50
CA ASN A 396 24.38 -2.81 30.07
C ASN A 396 25.60 -2.48 29.18
N ILE A 397 26.38 -1.46 29.54
CA ILE A 397 27.60 -1.07 28.80
C ILE A 397 28.62 -2.21 28.74
N VAL A 398 28.83 -2.97 29.82
CA VAL A 398 29.69 -4.15 29.83
C VAL A 398 29.22 -5.19 28.80
N ASN A 399 27.93 -5.45 28.74
CA ASN A 399 27.35 -6.35 27.71
C ASN A 399 27.54 -5.80 26.29
N ILE A 400 27.30 -4.51 26.10
CA ILE A 400 27.51 -3.83 24.78
C ILE A 400 28.98 -4.01 24.35
N ILE A 401 29.92 -3.72 25.23
CA ILE A 401 31.36 -3.85 24.96
C ILE A 401 31.75 -5.29 24.59
N SER A 402 31.11 -6.29 25.20
CA SER A 402 31.41 -7.70 24.95
C SER A 402 30.87 -8.15 23.56
N GLU A 403 29.72 -7.66 23.12
CA GLU A 403 29.09 -8.01 21.84
C GLU A 403 29.51 -7.08 20.67
N CYS A 404 30.13 -5.94 20.95
CA CYS A 404 30.52 -4.93 19.97
C CYS A 404 31.55 -5.42 18.95
N ASP A 405 31.31 -5.22 17.66
CA ASP A 405 32.19 -5.47 16.52
C ASP A 405 32.25 -4.29 15.53
N GLU A 406 32.96 -4.47 14.41
CA GLU A 406 33.15 -3.46 13.36
C GLU A 406 31.87 -3.08 12.59
N ASN A 407 30.80 -3.89 12.66
CA ASN A 407 29.51 -3.68 12.01
C ASN A 407 28.39 -3.44 13.04
N SER A 408 28.76 -2.99 14.25
CA SER A 408 27.77 -2.69 15.29
C SER A 408 27.31 -1.23 15.24
N LEU A 409 26.02 -1.02 15.48
CA LEU A 409 25.43 0.27 15.81
C LEU A 409 25.19 0.35 17.32
N ILE A 410 25.81 1.31 17.99
CA ILE A 410 25.73 1.47 19.43
C ILE A 410 25.03 2.80 19.78
N LEU A 411 24.06 2.72 20.68
CA LEU A 411 23.22 3.81 21.10
C LEU A 411 23.29 3.98 22.62
N PHE A 412 23.88 5.08 23.07
CA PHE A 412 23.98 5.40 24.49
C PHE A 412 23.10 6.61 24.84
N ASP A 413 22.19 6.45 25.77
CA ASP A 413 21.46 7.59 26.34
C ASP A 413 22.04 7.99 27.68
N GLU A 414 22.25 9.28 27.90
CA GLU A 414 22.83 9.91 29.09
C GLU A 414 24.13 9.22 29.56
N LEU A 415 25.04 8.94 28.62
CA LEU A 415 26.27 8.22 28.90
C LEU A 415 27.11 8.87 30.02
N GLY A 416 27.44 8.09 31.07
CA GLY A 416 28.19 8.52 32.22
C GLY A 416 27.36 9.16 33.35
N ALA A 417 26.04 9.27 33.21
CA ALA A 417 25.16 9.83 34.24
C ALA A 417 25.10 8.97 35.50
N GLY A 418 24.73 9.55 36.62
CA GLY A 418 24.51 8.87 37.90
C GLY A 418 25.73 8.70 38.81
N THR A 419 26.88 9.32 38.48
CA THR A 419 28.09 9.36 39.32
C THR A 419 28.68 10.77 39.37
N ASP A 420 29.86 10.95 39.96
CA ASP A 420 30.60 12.21 39.91
C ASP A 420 30.76 12.70 38.45
N PRO A 421 30.42 13.95 38.12
CA PRO A 421 30.45 14.44 36.76
C PRO A 421 31.80 14.29 36.04
N THR A 422 32.90 14.47 36.79
CA THR A 422 34.24 14.38 36.21
C THR A 422 34.61 12.94 35.90
N GLU A 423 34.31 12.00 36.84
CA GLU A 423 34.52 10.57 36.63
C GLU A 423 33.59 10.04 35.53
N GLY A 424 32.33 10.44 35.56
CA GLY A 424 31.34 10.04 34.55
C GLY A 424 31.73 10.47 33.15
N ALA A 425 32.18 11.72 32.96
CA ALA A 425 32.65 12.22 31.68
C ALA A 425 33.91 11.48 31.19
N ALA A 426 34.88 11.20 32.07
CA ALA A 426 36.07 10.46 31.72
C ALA A 426 35.76 9.01 31.31
N LEU A 427 34.85 8.33 32.01
CA LEU A 427 34.37 7.01 31.64
C LEU A 427 33.66 7.02 30.30
N ALA A 428 32.79 7.99 30.05
CA ALA A 428 32.06 8.12 28.81
C ALA A 428 33.00 8.25 27.61
N VAL A 429 34.02 9.11 27.69
CA VAL A 429 35.05 9.24 26.65
C VAL A 429 35.79 7.92 26.44
N ALA A 430 36.19 7.26 27.50
CA ALA A 430 36.93 5.98 27.42
C ALA A 430 36.08 4.87 26.77
N ILE A 431 34.78 4.80 27.06
CA ILE A 431 33.83 3.84 26.47
C ILE A 431 33.65 4.11 24.98
N ILE A 432 33.43 5.36 24.61
CA ILE A 432 33.31 5.75 23.20
C ILE A 432 34.56 5.36 22.43
N GLU A 433 35.75 5.76 22.94
CA GLU A 433 37.04 5.45 22.30
C GLU A 433 37.29 3.93 22.15
N TYR A 434 36.86 3.17 23.12
CA TYR A 434 36.99 1.72 23.05
C TYR A 434 36.13 1.11 21.94
N CYS A 435 34.89 1.56 21.84
CA CYS A 435 33.96 1.11 20.78
C CYS A 435 34.39 1.59 19.39
N ARG A 436 34.87 2.84 19.27
CA ARG A 436 35.46 3.38 18.04
C ARG A 436 36.63 2.57 17.53
N LYS A 437 37.56 2.15 18.46
CA LYS A 437 38.68 1.29 18.09
C LYS A 437 38.28 -0.08 17.57
N LYS A 438 37.08 -0.57 17.91
CA LYS A 438 36.50 -1.76 17.30
C LYS A 438 35.84 -1.51 15.95
N GLY A 439 35.66 -0.26 15.53
CA GLY A 439 35.07 0.13 14.25
C GLY A 439 33.54 0.33 14.30
N ALA A 440 32.93 0.37 15.49
CA ALA A 440 31.50 0.55 15.65
C ALA A 440 31.04 1.97 15.29
N ILE A 441 29.79 2.08 14.84
CA ILE A 441 29.10 3.35 14.65
C ILE A 441 28.36 3.70 15.94
N ILE A 442 28.54 4.93 16.45
CA ILE A 442 28.07 5.32 17.77
C ILE A 442 27.19 6.56 17.72
N ALA A 443 26.04 6.53 18.39
CA ALA A 443 25.28 7.74 18.71
C ALA A 443 25.09 7.79 20.24
N ALA A 444 25.56 8.85 20.87
CA ALA A 444 25.49 9.02 22.32
C ALA A 444 24.82 10.34 22.67
N THR A 445 23.99 10.33 23.73
CA THR A 445 23.49 11.58 24.30
C THR A 445 24.21 11.88 25.62
N THR A 446 24.38 13.14 25.90
CA THR A 446 25.00 13.59 27.17
C THR A 446 24.62 15.03 27.50
N HIS A 447 24.83 15.40 28.75
CA HIS A 447 24.76 16.80 29.19
C HIS A 447 26.11 17.32 29.73
N TYR A 448 27.18 16.51 29.67
CA TYR A 448 28.51 16.89 30.12
C TYR A 448 29.23 17.82 29.13
N ALA A 449 29.82 18.90 29.65
CA ALA A 449 30.57 19.87 28.85
C ALA A 449 31.85 19.26 28.25
N GLU A 450 32.49 18.33 28.99
CA GLU A 450 33.69 17.63 28.59
C GLU A 450 33.51 16.82 27.30
N LEU A 451 32.35 16.15 27.13
CA LEU A 451 32.04 15.40 25.92
C LEU A 451 31.81 16.33 24.73
N LYS A 452 31.27 17.56 24.95
CA LYS A 452 31.16 18.56 23.89
C LYS A 452 32.53 19.00 23.37
N VAL A 453 33.47 19.24 24.31
CA VAL A 453 34.85 19.57 23.99
C VAL A 453 35.56 18.42 23.29
N TYR A 454 35.42 17.20 23.80
CA TYR A 454 35.92 15.97 23.17
C TYR A 454 35.43 15.87 21.71
N ALA A 455 34.14 15.97 21.47
CA ALA A 455 33.57 15.87 20.12
C ALA A 455 33.91 17.03 19.18
N THR A 456 34.45 18.15 19.72
CA THR A 456 34.96 19.23 18.90
C THR A 456 36.42 19.01 18.47
N ASN A 457 37.21 18.39 19.34
CA ASN A 457 38.66 18.24 19.15
C ASN A 457 39.06 16.89 18.52
N GLU A 458 38.25 15.87 18.65
CA GLU A 458 38.57 14.51 18.20
C GLU A 458 38.08 14.27 16.76
N ALA A 459 39.02 13.82 15.91
CA ALA A 459 38.70 13.49 14.53
C ALA A 459 37.76 12.26 14.45
N GLY A 460 36.74 12.32 13.63
CA GLY A 460 35.74 11.24 13.48
C GLY A 460 34.59 11.30 14.51
N VAL A 461 34.59 12.28 15.42
CA VAL A 461 33.51 12.55 16.36
C VAL A 461 32.86 13.87 16.01
N GLN A 462 31.54 13.87 15.99
CA GLN A 462 30.76 15.07 15.63
C GLN A 462 29.78 15.45 16.73
N ASN A 463 29.70 16.73 17.06
CA ASN A 463 28.67 17.26 17.93
C ASN A 463 27.32 17.36 17.19
N ALA A 464 26.24 17.15 17.93
CA ALA A 464 24.90 17.55 17.53
C ALA A 464 24.13 18.13 18.70
N SER A 465 23.10 18.92 18.41
CA SER A 465 22.23 19.48 19.45
C SER A 465 20.76 19.37 19.08
N CYS A 466 19.92 19.16 20.08
CA CYS A 466 18.49 19.35 19.95
C CYS A 466 18.17 20.83 20.19
N GLU A 467 17.59 21.49 19.19
CA GLU A 467 17.20 22.88 19.27
C GLU A 467 16.12 23.10 20.31
N PHE A 468 16.23 24.17 21.07
CA PHE A 468 15.28 24.55 22.12
C PHE A 468 14.94 26.03 21.99
N ASP A 469 13.65 26.31 21.90
CA ASP A 469 13.15 27.69 21.82
C ASP A 469 13.07 28.28 23.23
N VAL A 470 14.00 29.22 23.50
CA VAL A 470 14.07 29.92 24.80
C VAL A 470 12.93 30.91 24.98
N GLU A 471 12.32 31.40 23.90
CA GLU A 471 11.22 32.37 23.97
C GLU A 471 9.91 31.67 24.38
N THR A 472 9.63 30.48 23.83
CA THR A 472 8.42 29.74 24.15
C THR A 472 8.61 28.72 25.28
N LEU A 473 9.85 28.46 25.71
CA LEU A 473 10.26 27.35 26.60
C LEU A 473 9.78 25.97 26.10
N ARG A 474 9.78 25.79 24.78
CA ARG A 474 9.37 24.53 24.16
C ARG A 474 10.49 23.95 23.29
N PRO A 475 10.61 22.62 23.26
CA PRO A 475 11.50 21.99 22.32
C PRO A 475 10.97 22.15 20.89
N THR A 476 11.86 22.45 19.95
CA THR A 476 11.53 22.44 18.53
C THR A 476 11.68 21.05 17.92
N TYR A 477 12.37 20.12 18.62
CA TYR A 477 12.72 18.77 18.20
C TYR A 477 13.61 18.70 16.93
N HIS A 478 14.16 19.81 16.49
CA HIS A 478 15.13 19.83 15.39
C HIS A 478 16.51 19.37 15.86
N LEU A 479 17.06 18.38 15.16
CA LEU A 479 18.44 17.91 15.40
C LEU A 479 19.39 18.69 14.51
N LEU A 480 20.34 19.37 15.13
CA LEU A 480 21.35 20.21 14.50
C LEU A 480 22.71 19.54 14.56
N VAL A 481 23.16 18.92 13.46
CA VAL A 481 24.46 18.27 13.38
C VAL A 481 25.57 19.31 13.13
N GLY A 482 26.72 19.13 13.76
CA GLY A 482 27.90 20.01 13.63
C GLY A 482 28.00 21.10 14.68
N ILE A 483 27.01 21.25 15.56
CA ILE A 483 27.02 22.32 16.59
C ILE A 483 26.67 21.71 17.94
N PRO A 484 27.51 21.94 18.96
CA PRO A 484 27.20 21.56 20.33
C PRO A 484 26.04 22.39 20.88
N GLY A 485 25.19 21.80 21.72
CA GLY A 485 24.08 22.49 22.34
C GLY A 485 24.52 23.46 23.43
N LYS A 486 23.81 24.59 23.50
CA LYS A 486 23.96 25.56 24.61
C LYS A 486 23.34 25.01 25.89
N SER A 487 23.89 25.42 26.98
CA SER A 487 23.27 25.33 28.29
C SER A 487 22.27 26.49 28.45
N ASN A 488 20.97 26.18 28.44
CA ASN A 488 19.90 27.17 28.56
C ASN A 488 19.39 27.33 30.00
N ALA A 489 20.09 26.75 30.99
CA ALA A 489 19.62 26.72 32.38
C ALA A 489 19.31 28.11 32.93
N PHE A 490 20.21 29.08 32.76
CA PHE A 490 20.01 30.46 33.25
C PHE A 490 18.85 31.16 32.53
N ALA A 491 18.71 30.96 31.22
CA ALA A 491 17.63 31.57 30.47
C ALA A 491 16.27 31.00 30.85
N ILE A 492 16.18 29.67 31.04
CA ILE A 492 15.00 28.96 31.51
C ILE A 492 14.63 29.41 32.92
N SER A 493 15.61 29.44 33.85
CA SER A 493 15.39 29.87 35.25
C SER A 493 14.88 31.31 35.37
N ARG A 494 15.45 32.24 34.59
CA ARG A 494 14.96 33.62 34.49
C ARG A 494 13.48 33.67 34.05
N ARG A 495 13.12 32.90 33.04
CA ARG A 495 11.77 32.91 32.50
C ARG A 495 10.75 32.23 33.43
N LEU A 496 11.19 31.28 34.22
CA LEU A 496 10.40 30.69 35.30
C LEU A 496 10.25 31.58 36.54
N GLY A 497 10.91 32.75 36.56
CA GLY A 497 10.74 33.75 37.62
C GLY A 497 11.80 33.71 38.71
N LEU A 498 12.94 33.02 38.48
CA LEU A 498 14.07 33.10 39.43
C LEU A 498 14.67 34.51 39.37
N GLY A 499 14.92 35.11 40.54
CA GLY A 499 15.46 36.47 40.69
C GLY A 499 16.79 36.63 39.92
N GLU A 500 16.97 37.83 39.30
CA GLU A 500 18.16 38.09 38.49
C GLU A 500 19.45 38.12 39.34
N ASP A 501 19.34 38.51 40.61
CA ASP A 501 20.41 38.48 41.62
C ASP A 501 20.96 37.08 41.84
N ILE A 502 20.06 36.08 41.91
CA ILE A 502 20.46 34.68 42.06
C ILE A 502 21.13 34.17 40.78
N ILE A 503 20.58 34.52 39.62
CA ILE A 503 21.13 34.14 38.32
C ILE A 503 22.52 34.76 38.10
N GLU A 504 22.70 35.97 38.50
CA GLU A 504 23.98 36.69 38.35
C GLU A 504 25.05 36.13 39.30
N ASP A 505 24.68 35.81 40.55
CA ASP A 505 25.56 35.09 41.46
C ASP A 505 25.93 33.71 40.93
N ALA A 506 24.98 32.97 40.39
CA ALA A 506 25.24 31.67 39.81
C ALA A 506 26.17 31.74 38.59
N LYS A 507 26.00 32.70 37.69
CA LYS A 507 26.92 32.96 36.57
C LYS A 507 28.33 33.25 37.02
N ASN A 508 28.53 34.05 38.08
CA ASN A 508 29.85 34.39 38.62
C ASN A 508 30.59 33.20 39.23
N ARG A 509 29.86 32.09 39.54
CA ARG A 509 30.42 30.84 40.06
C ARG A 509 30.82 29.84 38.96
N VAL A 510 30.41 30.08 37.71
CA VAL A 510 30.85 29.25 36.57
C VAL A 510 32.28 29.60 36.19
N SER A 511 33.11 28.60 35.88
CA SER A 511 34.51 28.79 35.49
C SER A 511 34.67 29.64 34.21
N SER A 512 35.74 30.41 34.13
CA SER A 512 36.03 31.30 32.99
C SER A 512 36.15 30.56 31.66
N ASP A 513 36.68 29.34 31.68
CA ASP A 513 36.89 28.52 30.47
C ASP A 513 35.56 27.99 29.93
N SER A 514 34.65 27.55 30.80
CA SER A 514 33.29 27.17 30.42
C SER A 514 32.50 28.37 29.85
N ALA A 515 32.64 29.55 30.41
CA ALA A 515 31.95 30.75 29.94
C ALA A 515 32.44 31.20 28.56
N SER A 516 33.75 31.12 28.26
CA SER A 516 34.31 31.48 26.96
C SER A 516 33.92 30.48 25.85
N PHE A 517 33.84 29.18 26.18
CA PHE A 517 33.40 28.14 25.29
C PHE A 517 31.89 28.31 24.93
N GLU A 518 31.02 28.58 25.92
CA GLU A 518 29.61 28.86 25.70
C GLU A 518 29.38 30.13 24.82
N ALA A 519 30.16 31.17 24.99
CA ALA A 519 30.13 32.39 24.16
C ALA A 519 30.49 32.10 22.69
N THR A 520 31.45 31.20 22.47
CA THR A 520 31.86 30.80 21.11
C THR A 520 30.76 29.99 20.44
N ILE A 521 30.10 29.05 21.15
CA ILE A 521 28.95 28.29 20.68
C ILE A 521 27.82 29.24 20.29
N GLU A 522 27.57 30.28 21.09
CA GLU A 522 26.55 31.28 20.80
C GLU A 522 26.77 32.01 19.48
N LYS A 523 27.99 32.41 19.21
CA LYS A 523 28.36 33.04 17.94
C LYS A 523 28.19 32.14 16.74
N LEU A 524 28.59 30.87 16.88
CA LEU A 524 28.42 29.84 15.83
C LEU A 524 26.96 29.63 15.50
N GLU A 525 26.10 29.51 16.51
CA GLU A 525 24.66 29.28 16.31
C GLU A 525 23.96 30.49 15.64
N GLN A 526 24.30 31.73 16.05
CA GLN A 526 23.80 32.95 15.41
C GLN A 526 24.21 33.03 13.92
N THR A 527 25.47 32.72 13.63
CA THR A 527 25.96 32.69 12.23
C THR A 527 25.22 31.61 11.40
N ARG A 528 25.00 30.45 11.98
CA ARG A 528 24.27 29.40 11.31
C ARG A 528 22.81 29.76 11.02
N LEU A 529 22.09 30.32 12.00
CA LEU A 529 20.71 30.78 11.81
C LEU A 529 20.56 31.76 10.65
N LEU A 530 21.54 32.67 10.52
CA LEU A 530 21.60 33.60 9.40
C LEU A 530 21.82 32.88 8.08
N LEU A 531 22.76 31.93 8.01
CA LEU A 531 23.03 31.14 6.82
C LEU A 531 21.83 30.25 6.42
N GLU A 532 21.13 29.65 7.38
CA GLU A 532 19.97 28.83 7.14
C GLU A 532 18.79 29.67 6.61
N LYS A 533 18.59 30.85 7.15
CA LYS A 533 17.62 31.82 6.63
C LYS A 533 17.94 32.21 5.18
N ASP A 534 19.17 32.55 4.89
CA ASP A 534 19.61 32.92 3.55
C ASP A 534 19.46 31.76 2.56
N ARG A 535 19.79 30.54 2.99
CA ARG A 535 19.60 29.31 2.21
C ARG A 535 18.11 29.04 1.89
N ASN A 536 17.23 29.19 2.88
CA ASN A 536 15.80 28.98 2.70
C ASN A 536 15.20 30.05 1.77
N GLU A 537 15.62 31.31 1.88
CA GLU A 537 15.22 32.37 0.96
C GLU A 537 15.71 32.10 -0.47
N ALA A 538 16.96 31.64 -0.62
CA ALA A 538 17.52 31.29 -1.92
C ALA A 538 16.78 30.09 -2.54
N ALA A 539 16.45 29.07 -1.75
CA ALA A 539 15.70 27.92 -2.21
C ALA A 539 14.26 28.29 -2.63
N ALA A 540 13.61 29.19 -1.89
CA ALA A 540 12.29 29.71 -2.23
C ALA A 540 12.31 30.47 -3.57
N LYS A 541 13.29 31.36 -3.76
CA LYS A 541 13.48 32.10 -5.02
C LYS A 541 13.80 31.20 -6.20
N LEU A 542 14.57 30.12 -5.97
CA LEU A 542 14.88 29.14 -7.01
C LEU A 542 13.61 28.37 -7.45
N ARG A 543 12.76 27.97 -6.50
CA ARG A 543 11.48 27.31 -6.82
C ARG A 543 10.56 28.24 -7.60
N GLU A 544 10.43 29.48 -7.18
CA GLU A 544 9.63 30.49 -7.88
C GLU A 544 10.15 30.73 -9.31
N ALA A 545 11.48 30.84 -9.48
CA ALA A 545 12.09 30.97 -10.80
C ALA A 545 11.82 29.75 -11.69
N GLN A 546 11.89 28.54 -11.15
CA GLN A 546 11.57 27.31 -11.88
C GLN A 546 10.10 27.22 -12.28
N GLU A 547 9.18 27.62 -11.41
CA GLU A 547 7.75 27.67 -11.74
C GLU A 547 7.46 28.72 -12.83
N ASN A 548 8.07 29.88 -12.72
CA ASN A 548 7.93 30.94 -13.73
C ASN A 548 8.51 30.52 -15.08
N ALA A 549 9.64 29.80 -15.09
CA ALA A 549 10.21 29.24 -16.32
C ALA A 549 9.28 28.18 -16.97
N LYS A 550 8.67 27.32 -16.16
CA LYS A 550 7.66 26.35 -16.66
C LYS A 550 6.44 27.03 -17.25
N LYS A 551 5.91 28.07 -16.58
CA LYS A 551 4.78 28.87 -17.08
C LYS A 551 5.12 29.58 -18.40
N ALA A 552 6.32 30.17 -18.48
CA ALA A 552 6.80 30.83 -19.70
C ALA A 552 6.95 29.84 -20.88
N ALA A 553 7.50 28.64 -20.63
CA ALA A 553 7.60 27.58 -21.64
C ALA A 553 6.22 27.10 -22.13
N PHE A 554 5.27 26.94 -21.21
CA PHE A 554 3.88 26.57 -21.57
C PHE A 554 3.20 27.65 -22.43
N LEU A 555 3.29 28.91 -22.02
CA LEU A 555 2.71 30.03 -22.77
C LEU A 555 3.34 30.19 -24.16
N LYS A 556 4.66 29.95 -24.27
CA LYS A 556 5.37 29.96 -25.56
C LYS A 556 4.84 28.89 -26.51
N ALA A 557 4.69 27.65 -26.00
CA ALA A 557 4.14 26.54 -26.79
C ALA A 557 2.69 26.80 -27.21
N GLU A 558 1.87 27.37 -26.31
CA GLU A 558 0.48 27.75 -26.66
C GLU A 558 0.44 28.85 -27.74
N LEU A 559 1.36 29.81 -27.66
CA LEU A 559 1.45 30.88 -28.63
C LEU A 559 1.87 30.37 -30.02
N GLU A 560 2.83 29.44 -30.08
CA GLU A 560 3.25 28.76 -31.32
C GLU A 560 2.07 28.02 -31.97
N VAL A 561 1.31 27.26 -31.19
CA VAL A 561 0.11 26.56 -31.70
C VAL A 561 -0.97 27.52 -32.20
N ARG A 562 -1.13 28.69 -31.56
CA ARG A 562 -2.10 29.73 -32.02
C ARG A 562 -1.64 30.39 -33.31
N LEU A 563 -0.34 30.67 -33.46
CA LEU A 563 0.24 31.21 -34.68
C LEU A 563 0.07 30.24 -35.86
N ASP A 564 0.37 28.95 -35.67
CA ASP A 564 0.19 27.92 -36.69
C ASP A 564 -1.27 27.80 -37.14
N LYS A 565 -2.23 27.84 -36.18
CA LYS A 565 -3.66 27.84 -36.52
C LYS A 565 -4.09 29.09 -37.29
N ALA A 566 -3.53 30.26 -36.96
CA ALA A 566 -3.83 31.52 -37.65
C ALA A 566 -3.28 31.50 -39.08
N ASP A 567 -2.06 30.99 -39.28
CA ASP A 567 -1.46 30.82 -40.60
C ASP A 567 -2.25 29.84 -41.48
N ILE A 568 -2.66 28.71 -40.97
CA ILE A 568 -3.51 27.74 -41.71
C ILE A 568 -4.85 28.37 -42.10
N LYS A 569 -5.47 29.14 -41.21
CA LYS A 569 -6.74 29.83 -41.49
C LYS A 569 -6.55 30.89 -42.55
N SER A 570 -5.47 31.68 -42.48
CA SER A 570 -5.15 32.73 -43.49
C SER A 570 -4.91 32.13 -44.87
N ARG A 571 -4.21 30.99 -44.96
CA ARG A 571 -3.96 30.28 -46.24
C ARG A 571 -5.25 29.75 -46.84
N ARG A 572 -6.12 29.11 -46.05
CA ARG A 572 -7.43 28.62 -46.51
C ARG A 572 -8.31 29.73 -47.04
N GLU A 573 -8.30 30.88 -46.38
CA GLU A 573 -9.11 32.05 -46.84
C GLU A 573 -8.54 32.63 -48.14
N ALA A 574 -7.20 32.69 -48.28
CA ALA A 574 -6.56 33.10 -49.55
C ALA A 574 -6.88 32.13 -50.70
N GLU A 575 -6.85 30.82 -50.47
CA GLU A 575 -7.23 29.80 -51.45
C GLU A 575 -8.69 29.94 -51.87
N ARG A 576 -9.60 30.21 -50.92
CA ARG A 576 -11.02 30.43 -51.22
C ARG A 576 -11.23 31.65 -52.11
N ILE A 577 -10.54 32.77 -51.79
CA ILE A 577 -10.65 34.01 -52.60
C ILE A 577 -10.16 33.78 -54.04
N ILE A 578 -9.04 33.02 -54.20
CA ILE A 578 -8.51 32.68 -55.51
C ILE A 578 -9.47 31.77 -56.29
N GLN A 579 -10.08 30.81 -55.62
CA GLN A 579 -11.02 29.90 -56.23
C GLN A 579 -12.33 30.64 -56.69
N GLU A 580 -12.81 31.58 -55.89
CA GLU A 580 -13.91 32.48 -56.26
C GLU A 580 -13.55 33.39 -57.45
N ALA A 581 -12.37 33.98 -57.42
CA ALA A 581 -11.86 34.78 -58.52
C ALA A 581 -11.74 33.99 -59.84
N ARG A 582 -11.34 32.69 -59.73
CA ARG A 582 -11.23 31.79 -60.89
C ARG A 582 -12.56 31.40 -61.44
N SER A 583 -13.58 31.11 -60.61
CA SER A 583 -14.93 30.81 -61.05
C SER A 583 -15.57 32.04 -61.77
N THR A 584 -15.40 33.22 -61.21
CA THR A 584 -15.85 34.47 -61.81
C THR A 584 -15.17 34.74 -63.16
N ALA A 585 -13.87 34.50 -63.25
CA ALA A 585 -13.11 34.60 -64.50
C ALA A 585 -13.58 33.58 -65.56
N GLU A 586 -13.92 32.37 -65.16
CA GLU A 586 -14.47 31.35 -66.05
C GLU A 586 -15.89 31.74 -66.60
N GLU A 587 -16.73 32.37 -65.79
CA GLU A 587 -18.01 32.95 -66.24
C GLU A 587 -17.80 34.06 -67.24
N VAL A 588 -16.91 35.01 -66.99
CA VAL A 588 -16.53 36.04 -67.91
C VAL A 588 -15.95 35.46 -69.21
N PHE A 589 -15.17 34.40 -69.13
CA PHE A 589 -14.66 33.72 -70.33
C PHE A 589 -15.77 33.06 -71.14
N ARG A 590 -16.80 32.51 -70.53
CA ARG A 590 -17.99 31.99 -71.24
C ARG A 590 -18.76 33.11 -71.95
N GLU A 591 -19.01 34.22 -71.25
CA GLU A 591 -19.66 35.37 -71.84
C GLU A 591 -18.83 35.93 -73.01
N LEU A 592 -17.53 36.04 -72.95
CA LEU A 592 -16.66 36.44 -74.01
C LEU A 592 -16.66 35.44 -75.17
N ASP A 593 -16.78 34.14 -74.94
CA ASP A 593 -16.90 33.13 -76.02
C ASP A 593 -18.28 33.22 -76.71
N ASP A 594 -19.32 33.54 -75.96
CA ASP A 594 -20.62 33.75 -76.54
C ASP A 594 -20.76 35.11 -77.35
N MET A 595 -20.03 36.15 -76.89
CA MET A 595 -19.89 37.38 -77.65
C MET A 595 -19.07 37.14 -78.92
N ARG A 596 -18.04 36.36 -78.86
CA ARG A 596 -17.21 35.96 -80.05
C ARG A 596 -17.99 35.24 -81.10
N LYS A 597 -18.91 34.37 -80.70
CA LYS A 597 -19.82 33.67 -81.61
C LYS A 597 -20.80 34.62 -82.34
N LYS A 598 -21.05 35.82 -81.76
CA LYS A 598 -21.94 36.87 -82.32
C LYS A 598 -21.18 37.94 -83.07
N ALA A 599 -19.84 38.05 -82.96
CA ALA A 599 -19.03 39.08 -83.61
C ALA A 599 -18.66 38.69 -85.05
N ASN A 600 -18.90 39.64 -86.05
CA ASN A 600 -18.66 39.42 -87.46
C ASN A 600 -17.30 40.00 -88.04
N GLU A 601 -16.45 40.60 -87.16
CA GLU A 601 -15.21 41.25 -87.61
C GLU A 601 -13.97 40.57 -87.00
N GLN A 602 -12.92 40.32 -87.81
CA GLN A 602 -11.70 39.60 -87.42
C GLN A 602 -10.83 40.34 -86.34
N GLU A 603 -10.89 41.68 -86.30
CA GLU A 603 -10.13 42.52 -85.35
C GLU A 603 -10.63 42.38 -83.88
N ASP A 604 -11.93 42.21 -83.69
CA ASP A 604 -12.56 42.09 -82.38
C ASP A 604 -12.27 40.69 -81.73
N VAL A 605 -12.14 39.67 -82.56
CA VAL A 605 -11.82 38.31 -82.12
C VAL A 605 -10.31 38.24 -81.59
N GLN A 606 -9.46 39.03 -82.18
CA GLN A 606 -8.05 39.08 -81.78
C GLN A 606 -7.85 39.73 -80.37
N LYS A 607 -8.53 40.86 -80.11
CA LYS A 607 -8.55 41.59 -78.83
C LYS A 607 -9.17 40.78 -77.73
N ILE A 608 -10.20 40.03 -78.01
CA ILE A 608 -10.85 39.14 -77.03
C ILE A 608 -9.87 37.97 -76.64
N ASN A 609 -9.18 37.39 -77.66
CA ASN A 609 -8.21 36.33 -77.36
C ASN A 609 -7.00 36.82 -76.58
N GLU A 610 -6.49 38.02 -76.75
CA GLU A 610 -5.41 38.61 -75.97
C GLU A 610 -5.87 38.94 -74.59
N ALA A 611 -7.02 39.47 -74.34
CA ALA A 611 -7.61 39.72 -72.98
C ALA A 611 -7.75 38.41 -72.18
N ARG A 612 -8.22 37.34 -72.89
CA ARG A 612 -8.32 35.99 -72.24
C ARG A 612 -6.97 35.40 -71.87
N SER A 613 -5.99 35.56 -72.71
CA SER A 613 -4.61 35.11 -72.45
C SER A 613 -3.97 35.86 -71.27
N GLN A 614 -4.13 37.14 -71.17
CA GLN A 614 -3.63 37.98 -70.09
C GLN A 614 -4.29 37.68 -68.77
N LEU A 615 -5.59 37.39 -68.69
CA LEU A 615 -6.33 37.07 -67.51
C LEU A 615 -5.93 35.67 -66.95
N ARG A 616 -5.80 34.66 -67.87
CA ARG A 616 -5.25 33.34 -67.48
C ARG A 616 -3.86 33.40 -66.92
N ARG A 617 -3.00 34.22 -67.52
CA ARG A 617 -1.62 34.39 -67.07
C ARG A 617 -1.55 35.04 -65.66
N LYS A 618 -2.40 36.01 -65.36
CA LYS A 618 -2.50 36.64 -64.01
C LYS A 618 -3.01 35.69 -62.98
N LEU A 619 -4.03 34.87 -63.26
CA LEU A 619 -4.55 33.86 -62.35
C LEU A 619 -3.54 32.78 -62.00
N ASN A 620 -2.82 32.27 -63.04
CA ASN A 620 -1.78 31.27 -62.83
C ASN A 620 -0.58 31.81 -62.00
N LEU A 621 -0.19 33.08 -62.20
CA LEU A 621 0.86 33.73 -61.40
C LEU A 621 0.48 33.89 -59.92
N SER A 622 -0.82 34.15 -59.63
CA SER A 622 -1.30 34.25 -58.25
C SER A 622 -1.36 32.88 -57.56
N GLU A 623 -1.68 31.81 -58.30
CA GLU A 623 -1.65 30.42 -57.80
C GLU A 623 -0.23 29.90 -57.59
N GLU A 624 0.74 30.25 -58.46
CA GLU A 624 2.16 29.90 -58.31
C GLU A 624 2.81 30.64 -57.15
N ALA A 625 2.41 31.89 -56.86
CA ALA A 625 2.91 32.63 -55.70
C ALA A 625 2.52 31.97 -54.36
N LEU A 626 1.28 31.44 -54.26
CA LEU A 626 0.87 30.67 -53.07
C LEU A 626 1.56 29.33 -52.93
N LYS A 627 1.84 28.64 -54.04
CA LYS A 627 2.57 27.37 -54.02
C LYS A 627 4.07 27.53 -53.72
N LYS A 628 4.71 28.66 -54.04
CA LYS A 628 6.10 28.95 -53.71
C LYS A 628 6.32 29.19 -52.23
N ASP A 629 5.40 29.79 -51.47
CA ASP A 629 5.54 29.99 -50.04
C ASP A 629 5.49 28.68 -49.22
N ASP A 630 4.98 27.57 -49.78
CA ASP A 630 4.98 26.25 -49.11
C ASP A 630 6.34 25.53 -49.17
N VAL A 631 7.28 25.97 -50.00
CA VAL A 631 8.55 25.28 -50.20
C VAL A 631 9.70 25.96 -49.41
N GLU A 632 9.53 27.14 -48.86
CA GLU A 632 10.66 27.94 -48.31
C GLU A 632 10.73 28.02 -46.77
N LYS A 633 9.98 27.21 -45.98
CA LYS A 633 10.12 27.21 -44.50
C LYS A 633 10.31 25.85 -43.87
N LEU A 634 11.24 25.08 -44.39
CA LEU A 634 11.96 24.08 -43.56
C LEU A 634 13.42 24.53 -43.48
N PRO A 635 13.94 24.95 -42.35
CA PRO A 635 15.40 25.14 -42.26
C PRO A 635 16.05 23.78 -42.48
N GLU A 636 16.83 23.66 -43.53
CA GLU A 636 17.80 22.57 -43.68
C GLU A 636 18.77 22.63 -42.50
N GLN A 637 18.40 22.03 -41.37
CA GLN A 637 19.37 21.61 -40.36
C GLN A 637 20.16 20.45 -40.98
N LYS A 638 21.26 20.72 -41.63
CA LYS A 638 22.30 19.73 -41.90
C LYS A 638 22.73 19.18 -40.58
N SER A 639 22.54 17.87 -40.39
CA SER A 639 23.01 17.16 -39.22
C SER A 639 24.50 17.43 -39.00
N SER A 640 24.85 17.92 -37.83
CA SER A 640 26.24 18.28 -37.48
C SER A 640 27.16 17.03 -37.35
N ARG A 641 26.61 15.83 -37.40
CA ARG A 641 27.35 14.55 -37.33
C ARG A 641 26.62 13.43 -38.06
N PRO A 642 27.30 12.33 -38.45
CA PRO A 642 26.69 11.13 -39.05
C PRO A 642 25.80 10.43 -38.04
N ILE A 643 24.67 9.87 -38.52
CA ILE A 643 23.68 9.11 -37.70
C ILE A 643 24.32 7.81 -37.23
N ARG A 644 24.11 7.44 -35.99
CA ARG A 644 24.60 6.20 -35.34
C ARG A 644 23.45 5.35 -34.82
N VAL A 645 23.72 4.05 -34.66
CA VAL A 645 22.78 3.13 -34.00
C VAL A 645 22.52 3.60 -32.59
N GLY A 646 21.22 3.74 -32.21
CA GLY A 646 20.78 4.28 -30.94
C GLY A 646 20.35 5.75 -30.96
N ASP A 647 20.62 6.50 -32.06
CA ASP A 647 20.20 7.87 -32.21
C ASP A 647 18.66 7.96 -32.39
N THR A 648 18.08 9.04 -31.89
CA THR A 648 16.67 9.35 -32.13
C THR A 648 16.57 10.25 -33.34
N VAL A 649 15.82 9.81 -34.35
CA VAL A 649 15.62 10.52 -35.63
C VAL A 649 14.12 10.76 -35.86
N GLN A 650 13.80 11.77 -36.62
CA GLN A 650 12.42 12.02 -37.08
C GLN A 650 12.31 11.67 -38.55
N ILE A 651 11.34 10.82 -38.93
CA ILE A 651 11.06 10.44 -40.30
C ILE A 651 10.35 11.60 -40.98
N LYS A 652 10.95 12.18 -42.04
CA LYS A 652 10.45 13.38 -42.73
C LYS A 652 9.04 13.17 -43.32
N SER A 653 8.79 11.99 -43.89
CA SER A 653 7.50 11.68 -44.55
C SER A 653 6.34 11.47 -43.60
N MET A 654 6.60 11.04 -42.35
CA MET A 654 5.56 10.68 -41.37
C MET A 654 5.54 11.59 -40.13
N GLY A 655 6.55 12.45 -39.93
CA GLY A 655 6.66 13.33 -38.75
C GLY A 655 6.91 12.60 -37.42
N VAL A 656 7.10 11.28 -37.43
CA VAL A 656 7.18 10.42 -36.25
C VAL A 656 8.61 10.26 -35.78
N LYS A 657 8.84 10.31 -34.47
CA LYS A 657 10.15 10.03 -33.84
C LYS A 657 10.40 8.54 -33.81
N ALA A 658 11.59 8.13 -34.21
CA ALA A 658 12.01 6.72 -34.24
C ALA A 658 13.47 6.57 -33.74
N THR A 659 13.81 5.42 -33.18
CA THR A 659 15.18 5.11 -32.76
C THR A 659 15.85 4.24 -33.79
N VAL A 660 17.11 4.54 -34.16
CA VAL A 660 17.90 3.78 -35.11
C VAL A 660 18.34 2.45 -34.49
N LEU A 661 17.89 1.32 -35.06
CA LEU A 661 18.26 -0.02 -34.61
C LEU A 661 19.50 -0.57 -35.31
N SER A 662 19.60 -0.38 -36.62
CA SER A 662 20.75 -0.80 -37.42
C SER A 662 20.89 0.07 -38.67
N ILE A 663 22.10 0.11 -39.22
CA ILE A 663 22.44 0.83 -40.43
C ILE A 663 23.05 -0.22 -41.41
N SER A 664 22.43 -0.35 -42.58
CA SER A 664 22.94 -1.23 -43.65
C SER A 664 24.10 -0.58 -44.41
N SER A 665 24.90 -1.41 -45.11
CA SER A 665 25.97 -0.95 -46.04
C SER A 665 25.49 0.04 -47.09
N ASP A 666 24.21 -0.04 -47.47
CA ASP A 666 23.57 0.81 -48.50
C ASP A 666 22.90 2.07 -47.92
N ARG A 667 23.28 2.48 -46.71
CA ARG A 667 22.76 3.64 -45.98
C ARG A 667 21.23 3.62 -45.72
N VAL A 668 20.65 2.41 -45.62
CA VAL A 668 19.26 2.23 -45.20
C VAL A 668 19.24 2.00 -43.71
N LEU A 669 18.47 2.81 -43.00
CA LEU A 669 18.31 2.78 -41.55
C LEU A 669 17.09 1.90 -41.20
N SER A 670 17.26 0.95 -40.30
CA SER A 670 16.17 0.24 -39.67
C SER A 670 15.79 1.02 -38.40
N LEU A 671 14.57 1.50 -38.35
CA LEU A 671 14.07 2.43 -37.33
C LEU A 671 12.91 1.80 -36.52
N ARG A 672 12.87 2.05 -35.23
CA ARG A 672 11.74 1.65 -34.38
C ARG A 672 10.92 2.90 -33.99
N ALA A 673 9.71 2.98 -34.53
CA ALA A 673 8.72 4.00 -34.21
C ALA A 673 7.62 3.38 -33.32
N GLY A 674 7.76 3.48 -31.98
CA GLY A 674 6.89 2.81 -31.02
C GLY A 674 7.01 1.28 -31.12
N ILE A 675 5.95 0.58 -31.50
CA ILE A 675 5.92 -0.89 -31.67
C ILE A 675 6.22 -1.34 -33.12
N MET A 676 6.34 -0.40 -34.08
CA MET A 676 6.55 -0.71 -35.52
C MET A 676 8.02 -0.53 -35.90
N ASN A 677 8.55 -1.46 -36.71
CA ASN A 677 9.84 -1.33 -37.36
C ASN A 677 9.62 -0.79 -38.78
N VAL A 678 10.32 0.30 -39.13
CA VAL A 678 10.21 0.98 -40.42
C VAL A 678 11.62 1.13 -40.98
N SER A 679 11.78 0.93 -42.30
CA SER A 679 13.05 1.19 -42.97
C SER A 679 12.96 2.52 -43.72
N ALA A 680 13.97 3.38 -43.59
CA ALA A 680 14.06 4.67 -44.29
C ALA A 680 15.52 4.93 -44.70
N LYS A 681 15.73 5.69 -45.77
CA LYS A 681 17.07 6.13 -46.17
C LYS A 681 17.57 7.25 -45.29
N GLU A 682 18.89 7.40 -45.16
CA GLU A 682 19.53 8.44 -44.35
C GLU A 682 19.07 9.86 -44.72
N ASP A 683 18.71 10.11 -45.96
CA ASP A 683 18.20 11.39 -46.48
C ASP A 683 16.73 11.68 -46.06
N GLU A 684 15.98 10.66 -45.69
CA GLU A 684 14.56 10.74 -45.32
C GLU A 684 14.34 10.95 -43.81
N VAL A 685 15.41 11.08 -43.03
CA VAL A 685 15.36 11.27 -41.59
C VAL A 685 16.11 12.52 -41.16
N LEU A 686 15.69 13.12 -40.05
CA LEU A 686 16.35 14.24 -39.39
C LEU A 686 16.86 13.78 -38.02
N LEU A 687 18.12 14.01 -37.73
CA LEU A 687 18.71 13.75 -36.41
C LEU A 687 18.18 14.78 -35.41
N LEU A 688 17.53 14.32 -34.32
CA LEU A 688 17.12 15.19 -33.23
C LEU A 688 18.31 15.36 -32.27
N GLU A 689 19.02 16.47 -32.33
CA GLU A 689 20.08 16.81 -31.38
C GLU A 689 19.49 17.08 -30.00
N GLY A 690 19.83 16.22 -29.06
CA GLY A 690 19.49 16.38 -27.65
C GLY A 690 19.45 15.08 -26.91
N GLN A 691 20.60 14.42 -26.81
CA GLN A 691 21.06 13.55 -25.70
C GLN A 691 22.14 12.63 -26.25
N SER A 692 23.41 12.94 -25.93
CA SER A 692 24.52 12.02 -26.17
C SER A 692 24.23 10.73 -25.38
N ALA A 693 24.20 9.60 -26.07
CA ALA A 693 24.16 8.30 -25.44
C ALA A 693 25.42 8.11 -24.57
N ALA A 694 25.32 8.45 -23.30
CA ALA A 694 26.18 7.83 -22.29
C ALA A 694 25.83 6.36 -22.24
N LYS A 695 26.86 5.54 -22.28
CA LYS A 695 26.88 4.08 -22.30
C LYS A 695 25.70 3.44 -21.58
N ALA A 696 25.07 2.48 -22.22
CA ALA A 696 24.11 1.56 -21.64
C ALA A 696 24.65 0.95 -20.35
N LYS A 697 24.23 1.51 -19.23
CA LYS A 697 24.18 0.88 -17.93
C LYS A 697 22.75 1.03 -17.46
N SER A 698 22.12 -0.10 -17.25
CA SER A 698 20.91 -0.34 -16.48
C SER A 698 19.76 0.66 -16.67
N SER A 699 18.60 0.14 -17.02
CA SER A 699 17.29 0.80 -17.00
C SER A 699 17.20 1.83 -15.90
N PRO A 700 16.71 3.03 -16.16
CA PRO A 700 16.44 3.97 -15.07
C PRO A 700 15.34 3.34 -14.21
N LYS A 701 15.67 3.01 -12.95
CA LYS A 701 14.68 2.78 -11.91
C LYS A 701 13.83 4.05 -11.87
N ALA A 702 12.57 3.91 -12.23
CA ALA A 702 11.60 4.99 -12.08
C ALA A 702 11.56 5.33 -10.58
N SER A 703 11.96 6.52 -10.21
CA SER A 703 11.82 7.03 -8.86
C SER A 703 10.34 6.98 -8.45
N PRO A 704 10.00 6.48 -7.26
CA PRO A 704 8.60 6.35 -6.80
C PRO A 704 7.81 7.67 -6.77
N SER A 705 8.49 8.81 -6.84
CA SER A 705 7.87 10.15 -6.81
C SER A 705 7.12 10.55 -8.08
N GLN A 706 7.18 9.74 -9.18
CA GLN A 706 6.45 10.03 -10.43
C GLN A 706 5.28 9.07 -10.70
N LEU A 707 4.94 8.19 -9.76
CA LEU A 707 3.71 7.43 -9.83
C LEU A 707 2.53 8.39 -9.61
N ARG A 708 1.96 8.87 -10.73
CA ARG A 708 0.65 9.51 -10.72
C ARG A 708 -0.31 8.48 -10.12
N THR A 709 -0.88 8.78 -8.96
CA THR A 709 -2.02 8.08 -8.41
C THR A 709 -3.07 7.98 -9.49
N ALA A 710 -3.36 6.77 -9.98
CA ALA A 710 -4.53 6.54 -10.79
C ALA A 710 -5.72 7.07 -9.99
N SER A 711 -6.55 7.91 -10.57
CA SER A 711 -7.73 8.45 -9.89
C SER A 711 -8.62 7.27 -9.52
N VAL A 712 -8.70 6.96 -8.23
CA VAL A 712 -9.62 5.92 -7.74
C VAL A 712 -11.04 6.45 -7.94
N PRO A 713 -11.92 5.72 -8.65
CA PRO A 713 -13.30 6.15 -8.84
C PRO A 713 -14.01 6.27 -7.49
N SER A 714 -14.96 7.21 -7.38
CA SER A 714 -15.74 7.43 -6.17
C SER A 714 -16.80 6.36 -5.90
N GLU A 715 -17.00 5.43 -6.85
CA GLU A 715 -17.99 4.36 -6.75
C GLU A 715 -17.49 3.05 -7.36
N ILE A 716 -18.01 1.93 -6.84
CA ILE A 716 -17.80 0.58 -7.39
C ILE A 716 -19.14 -0.11 -7.61
N ASP A 717 -19.27 -0.78 -8.74
CA ASP A 717 -20.46 -1.60 -9.08
C ASP A 717 -20.12 -3.09 -8.93
N ILE A 718 -20.79 -3.75 -7.99
CA ILE A 718 -20.63 -5.18 -7.69
C ILE A 718 -21.91 -5.98 -7.97
N ARG A 719 -22.84 -5.42 -8.75
CA ARG A 719 -24.09 -6.11 -9.11
C ARG A 719 -23.80 -7.35 -9.95
N GLY A 720 -24.49 -8.43 -9.65
CA GLY A 720 -24.33 -9.71 -10.36
C GLY A 720 -23.17 -10.56 -9.91
N MET A 721 -22.34 -10.09 -8.97
CA MET A 721 -21.28 -10.90 -8.34
C MET A 721 -21.86 -11.82 -7.26
N GLU A 722 -21.24 -12.97 -7.06
CA GLU A 722 -21.53 -13.81 -5.89
C GLU A 722 -21.20 -13.08 -4.58
N SER A 723 -21.92 -13.40 -3.49
CA SER A 723 -21.79 -12.66 -2.23
C SER A 723 -20.35 -12.58 -1.72
N LEU A 724 -19.57 -13.62 -1.87
CA LEU A 724 -18.18 -13.66 -1.42
C LEU A 724 -17.26 -12.86 -2.35
N GLU A 725 -17.42 -13.00 -3.64
CA GLU A 725 -16.67 -12.26 -4.65
C GLU A 725 -16.92 -10.75 -4.56
N GLY A 726 -18.19 -10.37 -4.40
CA GLY A 726 -18.58 -8.97 -4.21
C GLY A 726 -18.02 -8.36 -2.92
N VAL A 727 -17.93 -9.13 -1.84
CA VAL A 727 -17.27 -8.68 -0.58
C VAL A 727 -15.79 -8.45 -0.80
N LEU A 728 -15.10 -9.35 -1.47
CA LEU A 728 -13.67 -9.22 -1.78
C LEU A 728 -13.39 -8.02 -2.69
N ALA A 729 -14.24 -7.81 -3.70
CA ALA A 729 -14.15 -6.64 -4.59
C ALA A 729 -14.36 -5.32 -3.83
N ALA A 730 -15.35 -5.28 -2.93
CA ALA A 730 -15.64 -4.12 -2.10
C ALA A 730 -14.52 -3.81 -1.09
N GLU A 731 -13.93 -4.84 -0.48
CA GLU A 731 -12.80 -4.70 0.46
C GLU A 731 -11.57 -4.12 -0.24
N ARG A 732 -11.19 -4.68 -1.40
CA ARG A 732 -10.09 -4.17 -2.24
C ARG A 732 -10.32 -2.73 -2.67
N TYR A 733 -11.55 -2.40 -3.03
CA TYR A 733 -11.91 -1.05 -3.44
C TYR A 733 -11.79 -0.06 -2.27
N ILE A 734 -12.21 -0.43 -1.05
CA ILE A 734 -12.06 0.41 0.15
C ILE A 734 -10.59 0.67 0.43
N ASP A 735 -9.73 -0.34 0.35
CA ASP A 735 -8.29 -0.17 0.53
C ASP A 735 -7.71 0.82 -0.50
N SER A 736 -8.11 0.69 -1.76
CA SER A 736 -7.72 1.61 -2.83
C SER A 736 -8.22 3.03 -2.59
N ALA A 737 -9.46 3.17 -2.12
CA ALA A 737 -10.10 4.45 -1.82
C ALA A 737 -9.42 5.17 -0.63
N VAL A 738 -9.02 4.43 0.39
CA VAL A 738 -8.22 4.96 1.52
C VAL A 738 -6.87 5.44 1.03
N MET A 739 -6.19 4.67 0.17
CA MET A 739 -4.92 5.07 -0.43
C MET A 739 -5.07 6.30 -1.34
N GLY A 740 -6.20 6.40 -2.04
CA GLY A 740 -6.57 7.56 -2.85
C GLY A 740 -7.02 8.77 -2.02
N LYS A 741 -7.03 8.68 -0.68
CA LYS A 741 -7.48 9.74 0.25
C LYS A 741 -8.92 10.20 0.00
N LEU A 742 -9.79 9.31 -0.47
CA LEU A 742 -11.20 9.59 -0.63
C LEU A 742 -11.87 9.60 0.75
N LYS A 743 -12.73 10.60 1.00
CA LYS A 743 -13.48 10.72 2.26
C LYS A 743 -14.77 9.92 2.27
N THR A 744 -15.38 9.78 1.09
CA THR A 744 -16.65 9.08 0.93
C THR A 744 -16.64 8.30 -0.36
N VAL A 745 -17.15 7.06 -0.32
CA VAL A 745 -17.23 6.17 -1.48
C VAL A 745 -18.58 5.46 -1.50
N THR A 746 -18.97 4.99 -2.69
CA THR A 746 -20.27 4.38 -2.95
C THR A 746 -20.09 2.96 -3.45
N ILE A 747 -20.78 1.99 -2.85
CA ILE A 747 -20.81 0.60 -3.26
C ILE A 747 -22.20 0.24 -3.79
N ILE A 748 -22.29 -0.11 -5.08
CA ILE A 748 -23.55 -0.44 -5.77
C ILE A 748 -23.68 -1.96 -5.80
N HIS A 749 -24.58 -2.51 -4.95
CA HIS A 749 -24.82 -3.96 -4.85
C HIS A 749 -26.19 -4.39 -5.39
N GLY A 750 -27.03 -3.44 -5.79
CA GLY A 750 -28.36 -3.71 -6.35
C GLY A 750 -29.43 -3.96 -5.29
N LYS A 751 -30.70 -4.03 -5.77
CA LYS A 751 -31.90 -4.25 -4.91
C LYS A 751 -32.32 -5.73 -4.79
N GLY A 752 -31.57 -6.72 -5.33
CA GLY A 752 -31.94 -8.14 -5.40
C GLY A 752 -32.34 -8.78 -4.05
N THR A 753 -32.00 -10.05 -3.83
CA THR A 753 -32.36 -10.81 -2.59
C THR A 753 -31.84 -10.21 -1.30
N GLY A 754 -30.88 -9.26 -1.39
CA GLY A 754 -30.27 -8.62 -0.23
C GLY A 754 -29.09 -9.38 0.37
N ALA A 755 -28.76 -10.57 -0.12
CA ALA A 755 -27.63 -11.37 0.37
C ALA A 755 -26.29 -10.63 0.20
N LEU A 756 -26.02 -10.09 -0.99
CA LEU A 756 -24.81 -9.32 -1.27
C LEU A 756 -24.73 -8.02 -0.41
N ARG A 757 -25.85 -7.33 -0.23
CA ARG A 757 -25.94 -6.16 0.66
C ARG A 757 -25.59 -6.52 2.11
N ALA A 758 -26.18 -7.60 2.64
CA ALA A 758 -25.92 -8.05 4.00
C ALA A 758 -24.44 -8.43 4.20
N ALA A 759 -23.87 -9.16 3.25
CA ALA A 759 -22.45 -9.56 3.26
C ALA A 759 -21.50 -8.36 3.23
N VAL A 760 -21.75 -7.37 2.35
CA VAL A 760 -20.96 -6.13 2.29
C VAL A 760 -21.08 -5.33 3.58
N GLN A 761 -22.27 -5.17 4.15
CA GLN A 761 -22.45 -4.45 5.40
C GLN A 761 -21.78 -5.14 6.60
N GLN A 762 -21.73 -6.46 6.61
CA GLN A 762 -21.02 -7.22 7.62
C GLN A 762 -19.50 -7.02 7.50
N MET A 763 -18.96 -7.01 6.30
CA MET A 763 -17.55 -6.67 6.04
C MET A 763 -17.23 -5.24 6.48
N LEU A 764 -18.04 -4.25 6.09
CA LEU A 764 -17.85 -2.85 6.47
C LEU A 764 -17.84 -2.61 7.98
N LYS A 765 -18.65 -3.35 8.76
CA LYS A 765 -18.63 -3.30 10.24
C LYS A 765 -17.30 -3.75 10.83
N LYS A 766 -16.60 -4.68 10.17
CA LYS A 766 -15.33 -5.23 10.64
C LYS A 766 -14.11 -4.44 10.12
N ASN A 767 -14.27 -3.64 9.06
CA ASN A 767 -13.17 -2.92 8.44
C ASN A 767 -12.78 -1.67 9.26
N LYS A 768 -11.53 -1.61 9.71
CA LYS A 768 -10.99 -0.54 10.58
C LYS A 768 -10.89 0.82 9.88
N SER A 769 -10.83 0.85 8.56
CA SER A 769 -10.71 2.05 7.74
C SER A 769 -12.06 2.74 7.51
N VAL A 770 -13.17 2.08 7.84
CA VAL A 770 -14.52 2.61 7.72
C VAL A 770 -14.88 3.37 8.99
N LYS A 771 -15.31 4.62 8.83
CA LYS A 771 -15.81 5.47 9.92
C LYS A 771 -17.29 5.22 10.17
N SER A 772 -18.08 5.27 9.10
CA SER A 772 -19.52 5.02 9.11
C SER A 772 -19.99 4.57 7.72
N PHE A 773 -21.14 3.89 7.67
CA PHE A 773 -21.82 3.59 6.42
C PHE A 773 -23.34 3.67 6.58
N ARG A 774 -24.03 3.98 5.49
CA ARG A 774 -25.48 4.09 5.42
C ARG A 774 -25.99 3.60 4.07
N LEU A 775 -27.27 3.30 3.97
CA LEU A 775 -27.93 3.10 2.69
C LEU A 775 -28.04 4.42 1.92
N GLY A 776 -28.09 4.34 0.59
CA GLY A 776 -28.33 5.48 -0.25
C GLY A 776 -29.66 6.18 0.07
N ARG A 777 -29.71 7.50 -0.09
CA ARG A 777 -30.95 8.31 0.01
C ARG A 777 -31.68 8.33 -1.33
N PHE A 778 -32.86 8.95 -1.35
CA PHE A 778 -33.59 9.19 -2.59
C PHE A 778 -32.71 9.98 -3.60
N GLY A 779 -32.52 9.44 -4.80
CA GLY A 779 -31.58 9.96 -5.79
C GLY A 779 -30.15 9.38 -5.74
N GLU A 780 -29.74 8.69 -4.66
CA GLU A 780 -28.42 8.03 -4.52
C GLU A 780 -28.48 6.51 -4.81
N GLY A 781 -29.62 5.97 -5.26
CA GLY A 781 -29.81 4.52 -5.51
C GLY A 781 -30.51 3.76 -4.38
N GLU A 782 -30.93 4.42 -3.30
CA GLU A 782 -31.71 3.89 -2.18
C GLU A 782 -31.17 2.58 -1.58
N ALA A 783 -32.03 1.53 -1.47
CA ALA A 783 -31.64 0.23 -0.90
C ALA A 783 -30.68 -0.61 -1.77
N GLY A 784 -30.39 -0.17 -3.01
CA GLY A 784 -29.43 -0.83 -3.91
C GLY A 784 -27.99 -0.37 -3.76
N VAL A 785 -27.72 0.59 -2.87
CA VAL A 785 -26.42 1.25 -2.72
C VAL A 785 -26.08 1.42 -1.23
N THR A 786 -24.81 1.24 -0.89
CA THR A 786 -24.26 1.57 0.44
C THR A 786 -23.19 2.66 0.28
N VAL A 787 -23.43 3.80 0.92
CA VAL A 787 -22.48 4.93 0.99
C VAL A 787 -21.62 4.75 2.22
N VAL A 788 -20.29 4.78 2.05
CA VAL A 788 -19.29 4.50 3.08
C VAL A 788 -18.45 5.75 3.32
N GLU A 789 -18.35 6.18 4.57
CA GLU A 789 -17.48 7.25 5.02
C GLU A 789 -16.18 6.62 5.57
N LEU A 790 -15.04 6.98 5.00
CA LEU A 790 -13.73 6.50 5.38
C LEU A 790 -13.10 7.41 6.44
N LYS A 791 -12.18 6.85 7.23
CA LYS A 791 -11.50 7.59 8.32
C LYS A 791 -10.46 8.56 7.81
#